data_da9e209fb224cc1052cb7a0a35b15fe4
#
_entry.id   da9e209fb224cc1052cb7a0a35b15fe4
#
_cell.length_a   1.000
_cell.length_b   1.000
_cell.length_c   1.000
_cell.angle_alpha   90.00
_cell.angle_beta   90.00
_cell.angle_gamma   90.00
#
_symmetry.space_group_name_H-M   'P 1'
#
loop_
_entity.id
_entity.type
_entity.pdbx_description
1 polymer ?
#
loop_
_entity_poly.entity_id
_entity_poly.type
_entity_poly.pdbx_seq_one_letter_code
_entity_poly.pdbx_strand_id
1 'polypeptide(L)'
;MTGPLREREDAHALLAAEAERARAGGGRLVLLRGATGTGRSAVLEAAATHATQLGLRVLRARCSPEDTALPFSSVLHLLGSVPEFADFGPGGDDRESAARLWRLLRSYADETPLMVAVDDVHLADEASRRWFVEAARRIDRLPVLLVATERSQYDIGPRPTGLTHALSPSAFRTHTLGPLTGHASADLVRAAFPTASDRWTAECVRAGAGSPLLLHALLDDLDGAPPPTAVPRTCAALYPGSYPAAVSWWLDSAGPATAEVARTLAALETASGTPYGRAPETASGTAPGTPYGRAPETPYAPGTSSVTATDPLGALAADPHDTHATDPHDPFAVDTLGVLAADSLAALVADASGADPARVSGWFTAMTRLGVLRPDAAGRPRYAHPLLRDAVLSGWATARRQDAHRAVAQAMLRRGDHLDAVARQLLGSAPTGLSWALRVLRDAGTVAAREARPDDAVRYLRRALQEPLPDDLRQRLLTELGSLEYASADTPAGIPRLAEALDLPAEPRDQVRTAIALGTALVGRGEVRTAVEVLRGLESRLAGHPDLARALQTASALLSDQDQTVRREAYRWLTDTAERSPELVGASGQALLVRYAATAGDLPAREAMRRLRTLLTEPADPLAEPFLLGTAAAVAQWADELDEAERLVERGLAGQHPSLLHPMEQALVDTRWDIVAARGAYGALLAGRPEATRARRSGAGPVNADAHTLLALVETGRLPEARGLADTFDLRDTPDSWELNRFLYARGVLRFTEGDVAGALHDFLECGRRQSARAVLSPVVTPWRSAAAECRLALGNPQEALALATEELRLARVWNTPRTTGRALRVLGRATRGRRGLELGEEAVAVLRDSPAEAELVASLLAHGRQLTAAGERGRGRDHLREGAERAERLGSVRLLAHAEQALRTAGGRRTTPAHTGSGALTGSERRIAELAAEGRTNTEIADLLHVARRTVETHLTSTYRKLGIRRRGELRGVLGGLPGD
;
A
#
# COMPACT_ATOMS: atom_id res chain seq x y z
N MET A 1 10.14 42.99 -19.46
CA MET A 1 9.45 43.86 -18.46
C MET A 1 10.47 44.23 -17.38
N THR A 2 10.94 45.50 -17.38
CA THR A 2 11.94 46.00 -16.44
C THR A 2 11.23 46.56 -15.21
N GLY A 3 10.70 45.70 -14.36
CA GLY A 3 10.25 46.08 -13.03
C GLY A 3 11.42 46.37 -12.10
N PRO A 4 11.22 47.10 -10.99
CA PRO A 4 12.28 47.39 -10.03
C PRO A 4 12.85 46.09 -9.46
N LEU A 5 14.17 45.96 -9.45
CA LEU A 5 14.89 44.80 -8.89
C LEU A 5 14.64 44.74 -7.38
N ARG A 6 14.08 43.66 -6.89
CA ARG A 6 13.76 43.43 -5.48
C ARG A 6 14.97 42.99 -4.69
N GLU A 7 15.11 43.52 -3.44
CA GLU A 7 16.19 43.17 -2.51
C GLU A 7 17.59 43.38 -3.13
N ARG A 8 17.74 44.41 -3.97
CA ARG A 8 19.01 44.81 -4.60
C ARG A 8 19.38 46.28 -4.29
N GLU A 9 18.68 46.91 -3.37
CA GLU A 9 18.84 48.28 -2.98
C GLU A 9 20.25 48.57 -2.49
N ASP A 10 20.85 47.71 -1.68
CA ASP A 10 22.22 47.86 -1.16
C ASP A 10 23.26 47.75 -2.30
N ALA A 11 23.05 46.87 -3.23
CA ALA A 11 23.90 46.73 -4.41
C ALA A 11 23.85 48.00 -5.28
N HIS A 12 22.62 48.50 -5.50
CA HIS A 12 22.41 49.75 -6.23
C HIS A 12 23.04 50.97 -5.52
N ALA A 13 22.82 51.10 -4.20
CA ALA A 13 23.41 52.17 -3.43
C ALA A 13 24.95 52.17 -3.48
N LEU A 14 25.54 50.96 -3.37
CA LEU A 14 27.00 50.78 -3.50
C LEU A 14 27.49 51.23 -4.90
N LEU A 15 26.82 50.75 -5.94
CA LEU A 15 27.27 51.05 -7.34
C LEU A 15 27.03 52.51 -7.69
N ALA A 16 25.98 53.15 -7.22
CA ALA A 16 25.72 54.56 -7.37
C ALA A 16 26.80 55.43 -6.66
N ALA A 17 27.12 55.08 -5.42
CA ALA A 17 28.19 55.76 -4.68
C ALA A 17 29.57 55.66 -5.37
N GLU A 18 29.89 54.47 -5.91
CA GLU A 18 31.18 54.28 -6.63
C GLU A 18 31.16 54.91 -8.04
N ALA A 19 30.01 55.04 -8.70
CA ALA A 19 29.88 55.83 -9.92
C ALA A 19 30.12 57.33 -9.70
N GLU A 20 29.51 57.90 -8.63
CA GLU A 20 29.80 59.30 -8.24
C GLU A 20 31.30 59.54 -7.87
N ARG A 21 31.91 58.57 -7.20
CA ARG A 21 33.34 58.60 -6.89
C ARG A 21 34.19 58.60 -8.14
N ALA A 22 33.87 57.75 -9.13
CA ALA A 22 34.56 57.71 -10.43
C ALA A 22 34.40 59.03 -11.15
N ARG A 23 33.21 59.61 -11.11
CA ARG A 23 32.98 60.99 -11.67
C ARG A 23 33.84 62.04 -11.01
N ALA A 24 34.13 61.89 -9.70
CA ALA A 24 35.03 62.76 -8.97
C ALA A 24 36.53 62.47 -9.16
N GLY A 25 36.90 61.57 -10.06
CA GLY A 25 38.28 61.21 -10.44
C GLY A 25 38.89 60.06 -9.63
N GLY A 26 38.18 59.39 -8.80
CA GLY A 26 38.62 58.20 -8.00
C GLY A 26 38.07 56.90 -8.48
N GLY A 27 38.86 56.09 -9.14
CA GLY A 27 38.43 54.80 -9.67
C GLY A 27 38.43 53.65 -8.66
N ARG A 28 37.71 52.63 -8.97
CA ARG A 28 37.68 51.36 -8.18
C ARG A 28 37.11 50.21 -8.95
N LEU A 29 37.49 48.99 -8.58
CA LEU A 29 36.85 47.75 -9.01
C LEU A 29 35.75 47.39 -8.00
N VAL A 30 34.57 47.08 -8.49
CA VAL A 30 33.46 46.46 -7.72
C VAL A 30 33.18 45.09 -8.29
N LEU A 31 33.21 44.07 -7.43
CA LEU A 31 32.86 42.70 -7.79
C LEU A 31 31.47 42.35 -7.27
N LEU A 32 30.54 42.11 -8.19
CA LEU A 32 29.21 41.56 -7.89
C LEU A 32 29.28 40.05 -7.90
N ARG A 33 29.22 39.42 -6.75
CA ARG A 33 29.31 38.00 -6.57
C ARG A 33 27.94 37.37 -6.32
N GLY A 34 27.79 36.13 -6.68
CA GLY A 34 26.52 35.40 -6.41
C GLY A 34 26.44 34.09 -7.17
N ALA A 35 25.51 33.24 -6.75
CA ALA A 35 25.23 31.97 -7.47
C ALA A 35 24.62 32.25 -8.84
N THR A 36 24.56 31.21 -9.67
CA THR A 36 23.87 31.27 -10.96
C THR A 36 22.40 31.58 -10.75
N GLY A 37 21.86 32.53 -11.52
CA GLY A 37 20.44 32.90 -11.46
C GLY A 37 20.04 33.88 -10.36
N THR A 38 21.00 34.41 -9.55
CA THR A 38 20.70 35.42 -8.50
C THR A 38 20.52 36.85 -9.03
N GLY A 39 20.63 37.10 -10.33
CA GLY A 39 20.37 38.39 -10.93
C GLY A 39 21.59 39.29 -11.03
N ARG A 40 22.81 38.76 -11.01
CA ARG A 40 24.08 39.53 -11.14
C ARG A 40 24.09 40.43 -12.38
N SER A 41 23.79 39.85 -13.54
CA SER A 41 23.76 40.57 -14.83
C SER A 41 22.69 41.66 -14.84
N ALA A 42 21.56 41.46 -14.21
CA ALA A 42 20.48 42.44 -14.13
C ALA A 42 20.90 43.66 -13.27
N VAL A 43 21.61 43.41 -12.16
CA VAL A 43 22.16 44.47 -11.33
C VAL A 43 23.26 45.25 -12.07
N LEU A 44 24.13 44.54 -12.80
CA LEU A 44 25.17 45.17 -13.64
C LEU A 44 24.56 46.08 -14.71
N GLU A 45 23.50 45.66 -15.40
CA GLU A 45 22.83 46.42 -16.43
C GLU A 45 22.08 47.63 -15.87
N ALA A 46 21.43 47.48 -14.71
CA ALA A 46 20.81 48.61 -14.02
C ALA A 46 21.85 49.65 -13.56
N ALA A 47 23.00 49.16 -13.09
CA ALA A 47 24.14 50.07 -12.76
C ALA A 47 24.70 50.78 -13.99
N ALA A 48 24.81 50.11 -15.11
CA ALA A 48 25.25 50.66 -16.37
C ALA A 48 24.28 51.76 -16.90
N THR A 49 22.98 51.49 -16.76
CA THR A 49 21.94 52.49 -17.08
C THR A 49 22.06 53.72 -16.17
N HIS A 50 22.21 53.52 -14.86
CA HIS A 50 22.38 54.60 -13.91
C HIS A 50 23.66 55.41 -14.18
N ALA A 51 24.76 54.73 -14.45
CA ALA A 51 26.03 55.41 -14.79
C ALA A 51 25.90 56.29 -16.05
N THR A 52 25.17 55.83 -17.05
CA THR A 52 24.87 56.62 -18.26
C THR A 52 24.08 57.89 -17.91
N GLN A 53 23.09 57.79 -17.00
CA GLN A 53 22.30 58.93 -16.52
C GLN A 53 23.19 59.96 -15.76
N LEU A 54 24.22 59.45 -15.07
CA LEU A 54 25.20 60.31 -14.41
C LEU A 54 26.28 60.92 -15.36
N GLY A 55 26.21 60.62 -16.65
CA GLY A 55 27.14 61.12 -17.65
C GLY A 55 28.45 60.34 -17.80
N LEU A 56 28.53 59.11 -17.24
CA LEU A 56 29.65 58.23 -17.50
C LEU A 56 29.47 57.55 -18.87
N ARG A 57 30.55 57.39 -19.60
CA ARG A 57 30.60 56.54 -20.79
C ARG A 57 30.67 55.09 -20.33
N VAL A 58 29.79 54.21 -20.85
CA VAL A 58 29.69 52.78 -20.42
C VAL A 58 30.25 51.89 -21.52
N LEU A 59 31.33 51.14 -21.20
CA LEU A 59 31.85 50.04 -22.02
C LEU A 59 31.37 48.71 -21.44
N ARG A 60 30.87 47.81 -22.32
CA ARG A 60 30.30 46.52 -21.90
C ARG A 60 31.07 45.36 -22.55
N ALA A 61 31.36 44.35 -21.74
CA ALA A 61 31.76 43.03 -22.26
C ALA A 61 30.96 41.93 -21.52
N ARG A 62 30.66 40.87 -22.24
CA ARG A 62 30.16 39.64 -21.70
C ARG A 62 31.10 38.52 -22.01
N CYS A 63 31.69 37.90 -20.99
CA CYS A 63 32.63 36.79 -21.20
C CYS A 63 31.85 35.50 -21.46
N SER A 64 32.36 34.69 -22.41
CA SER A 64 31.78 33.40 -22.80
C SER A 64 32.83 32.29 -22.71
N PRO A 65 32.47 31.07 -22.40
CA PRO A 65 33.36 29.90 -22.45
C PRO A 65 33.96 29.69 -23.84
N GLU A 66 33.25 30.10 -24.89
CA GLU A 66 33.67 29.94 -26.30
C GLU A 66 34.85 30.87 -26.65
N ASP A 67 34.93 32.01 -25.95
CA ASP A 67 35.94 33.03 -26.16
C ASP A 67 37.31 32.70 -25.48
N THR A 68 37.37 31.69 -24.64
CA THR A 68 38.55 31.38 -23.81
C THR A 68 39.79 30.97 -24.62
N ALA A 69 39.61 30.53 -25.86
CA ALA A 69 40.71 30.13 -26.76
C ALA A 69 41.43 31.32 -27.42
N LEU A 70 40.82 32.52 -27.43
CA LEU A 70 41.40 33.71 -28.13
C LEU A 70 41.91 34.69 -27.06
N PRO A 71 43.25 34.96 -27.02
CA PRO A 71 43.81 35.91 -26.09
C PRO A 71 43.18 37.31 -26.24
N PHE A 72 42.85 37.94 -25.11
CA PHE A 72 42.21 39.26 -25.02
C PHE A 72 40.79 39.33 -25.59
N SER A 73 40.15 38.22 -25.90
CA SER A 73 38.80 38.17 -26.45
C SER A 73 37.82 39.05 -25.64
N SER A 74 37.77 38.86 -24.31
CA SER A 74 36.85 39.62 -23.45
C SER A 74 37.17 41.12 -23.40
N VAL A 75 38.43 41.51 -23.48
CA VAL A 75 38.83 42.95 -23.52
C VAL A 75 38.55 43.53 -24.90
N LEU A 76 38.73 42.75 -25.95
CA LEU A 76 38.40 43.20 -27.33
C LEU A 76 36.90 43.44 -27.49
N HIS A 77 36.05 42.62 -26.85
CA HIS A 77 34.59 42.87 -26.78
C HIS A 77 34.24 44.21 -26.12
N LEU A 78 34.98 44.64 -25.07
CA LEU A 78 34.82 45.94 -24.43
C LEU A 78 35.08 47.10 -25.41
N LEU A 79 36.10 46.95 -26.25
CA LEU A 79 36.68 48.02 -27.05
C LEU A 79 36.32 47.87 -28.54
N GLY A 80 35.70 46.75 -28.95
CA GLY A 80 35.35 46.45 -30.35
C GLY A 80 34.33 47.41 -30.96
N SER A 81 33.57 48.17 -30.13
CA SER A 81 32.70 49.26 -30.58
C SER A 81 33.41 50.59 -30.75
N VAL A 82 34.72 50.59 -30.59
CA VAL A 82 35.55 51.80 -30.61
C VAL A 82 36.25 51.84 -31.97
N PRO A 83 36.11 52.92 -32.81
CA PRO A 83 36.61 52.97 -34.18
C PRO A 83 38.13 52.71 -34.28
N GLU A 84 38.90 53.12 -33.30
CA GLU A 84 40.35 53.02 -33.21
C GLU A 84 40.85 51.54 -33.05
N PHE A 85 39.91 50.61 -32.87
CA PHE A 85 40.17 49.19 -32.65
C PHE A 85 39.91 48.29 -33.88
N ALA A 86 39.35 48.83 -34.94
CA ALA A 86 39.00 48.06 -36.14
C ALA A 86 40.25 47.37 -36.79
N ASP A 87 41.46 47.89 -36.55
CA ASP A 87 42.74 47.41 -37.13
C ASP A 87 43.58 46.56 -36.14
N PHE A 88 42.98 46.09 -35.01
CA PHE A 88 43.74 45.33 -34.01
C PHE A 88 43.82 43.84 -34.39
N GLY A 89 44.86 43.46 -35.15
CA GLY A 89 45.14 42.08 -35.46
C GLY A 89 45.81 41.35 -34.28
N PRO A 90 45.43 40.08 -33.96
CA PRO A 90 46.11 39.27 -32.94
C PRO A 90 47.46 38.81 -33.45
N GLY A 91 48.54 39.47 -33.05
CA GLY A 91 49.88 39.06 -33.58
C GLY A 91 51.06 39.67 -32.84
N GLY A 92 50.87 40.41 -31.75
CA GLY A 92 51.96 40.98 -30.96
C GLY A 92 52.22 40.22 -29.66
N ASP A 93 53.35 40.53 -29.00
CA ASP A 93 53.61 40.11 -27.60
C ASP A 93 52.43 40.51 -26.71
N ASP A 94 51.94 39.59 -25.89
CA ASP A 94 50.81 39.81 -24.94
C ASP A 94 51.02 41.06 -24.06
N ARG A 95 52.28 41.38 -23.74
CA ARG A 95 52.60 42.56 -22.93
C ARG A 95 52.43 43.87 -23.72
N GLU A 96 52.74 43.86 -24.97
CA GLU A 96 52.59 45.04 -25.84
C GLU A 96 51.08 45.28 -26.10
N SER A 97 50.35 44.25 -26.37
CA SER A 97 48.89 44.28 -26.50
C SER A 97 48.25 44.84 -25.25
N ALA A 98 48.57 44.28 -24.09
CA ALA A 98 48.05 44.76 -22.80
C ALA A 98 48.36 46.21 -22.53
N ALA A 99 49.56 46.67 -22.84
CA ALA A 99 49.98 48.06 -22.67
C ALA A 99 49.27 49.03 -23.62
N ARG A 100 48.97 48.58 -24.86
CA ARG A 100 48.18 49.36 -25.83
C ARG A 100 46.73 49.50 -25.41
N LEU A 101 46.10 48.41 -24.98
CA LEU A 101 44.76 48.41 -24.43
C LEU A 101 44.61 49.28 -23.22
N TRP A 102 45.62 49.31 -22.35
CA TRP A 102 45.65 50.19 -21.18
C TRP A 102 45.77 51.71 -21.57
N ARG A 103 46.59 52.04 -22.55
CA ARG A 103 46.74 53.46 -23.04
C ARG A 103 45.40 53.94 -23.63
N LEU A 104 44.70 53.12 -24.35
CA LEU A 104 43.39 53.45 -24.89
C LEU A 104 42.36 53.67 -23.81
N LEU A 105 42.24 52.72 -22.86
CA LEU A 105 41.31 52.92 -21.72
C LEU A 105 41.59 54.26 -21.00
N ARG A 106 42.85 54.57 -20.80
CA ARG A 106 43.25 55.83 -20.15
C ARG A 106 42.88 57.07 -20.98
N SER A 107 43.12 57.03 -22.30
CA SER A 107 42.75 58.13 -23.20
C SER A 107 41.22 58.43 -23.10
N TYR A 108 40.38 57.37 -23.11
CA TYR A 108 38.93 57.53 -22.94
C TYR A 108 38.55 58.09 -21.56
N ALA A 109 39.26 57.65 -20.53
CA ALA A 109 39.02 58.11 -19.17
C ALA A 109 39.41 59.58 -18.96
N ASP A 110 40.47 60.08 -19.69
CA ASP A 110 40.88 61.43 -19.66
C ASP A 110 39.86 62.40 -20.34
N GLU A 111 39.05 61.87 -21.29
CA GLU A 111 38.00 62.62 -21.97
C GLU A 111 36.70 62.66 -21.20
N THR A 112 36.28 61.51 -20.67
CA THR A 112 34.98 61.33 -19.99
C THR A 112 35.07 60.24 -18.93
N PRO A 113 34.50 60.41 -17.71
CA PRO A 113 34.43 59.34 -16.73
C PRO A 113 33.82 58.05 -17.31
N LEU A 114 34.44 56.90 -17.02
CA LEU A 114 34.09 55.60 -17.60
C LEU A 114 33.47 54.67 -16.57
N MET A 115 32.49 53.92 -17.01
CA MET A 115 32.14 52.66 -16.40
C MET A 115 32.50 51.50 -17.35
N VAL A 116 33.29 50.57 -16.86
CA VAL A 116 33.64 49.32 -17.55
C VAL A 116 32.80 48.21 -16.89
N ALA A 117 31.83 47.72 -17.60
CA ALA A 117 30.89 46.65 -17.14
C ALA A 117 31.27 45.32 -17.77
N VAL A 118 31.74 44.36 -16.96
CA VAL A 118 32.15 43.02 -17.40
C VAL A 118 31.27 41.97 -16.78
N ASP A 119 30.48 41.32 -17.62
CA ASP A 119 29.63 40.24 -17.15
C ASP A 119 30.38 38.88 -17.22
N ASP A 120 30.17 38.06 -16.18
CA ASP A 120 30.72 36.71 -16.02
C ASP A 120 32.26 36.62 -16.19
N VAL A 121 32.99 37.53 -15.55
CA VAL A 121 34.45 37.64 -15.65
C VAL A 121 35.24 36.35 -15.33
N HIS A 122 34.63 35.41 -14.64
CA HIS A 122 35.20 34.11 -14.36
C HIS A 122 35.30 33.21 -15.61
N LEU A 123 34.64 33.59 -16.70
CA LEU A 123 34.70 32.95 -18.01
C LEU A 123 35.68 33.66 -18.97
N ALA A 124 36.32 34.75 -18.55
CA ALA A 124 37.27 35.48 -19.36
C ALA A 124 38.48 34.61 -19.70
N ASP A 125 39.01 34.83 -20.90
CA ASP A 125 40.31 34.27 -21.29
C ASP A 125 41.45 34.74 -20.38
N GLU A 126 42.52 33.96 -20.30
CA GLU A 126 43.61 34.18 -19.36
C GLU A 126 44.29 35.55 -19.57
N ALA A 127 44.46 36.02 -20.80
CA ALA A 127 45.07 37.30 -21.10
C ALA A 127 44.17 38.46 -20.68
N SER A 128 42.87 38.40 -20.96
CA SER A 128 41.87 39.36 -20.47
C SER A 128 41.80 39.40 -18.94
N ARG A 129 41.81 38.25 -18.30
CA ARG A 129 41.74 38.16 -16.83
C ARG A 129 42.96 38.84 -16.18
N ARG A 130 44.16 38.57 -16.71
CA ARG A 130 45.40 39.27 -16.28
C ARG A 130 45.29 40.77 -16.47
N TRP A 131 44.74 41.19 -17.61
CA TRP A 131 44.57 42.59 -17.93
C TRP A 131 43.56 43.25 -16.94
N PHE A 132 42.44 42.65 -16.62
CA PHE A 132 41.48 43.16 -15.62
C PHE A 132 42.13 43.27 -14.23
N VAL A 133 42.95 42.30 -13.83
CA VAL A 133 43.72 42.37 -12.57
C VAL A 133 44.68 43.55 -12.55
N GLU A 134 45.40 43.77 -13.63
CA GLU A 134 46.34 44.87 -13.74
C GLU A 134 45.62 46.24 -13.82
N ALA A 135 44.52 46.30 -14.54
CA ALA A 135 43.67 47.49 -14.58
C ALA A 135 43.16 47.84 -13.19
N ALA A 136 42.64 46.88 -12.44
CA ALA A 136 42.10 47.05 -11.08
C ALA A 136 43.14 47.61 -10.10
N ARG A 137 44.47 47.36 -10.34
CA ARG A 137 45.59 47.91 -9.54
C ARG A 137 45.97 49.33 -9.87
N ARG A 138 45.53 49.87 -11.03
CA ARG A 138 45.96 51.13 -11.58
C ARG A 138 44.87 52.17 -11.72
N ILE A 139 43.62 51.82 -11.53
CA ILE A 139 42.47 52.73 -11.74
C ILE A 139 42.21 53.71 -10.57
N ASP A 140 42.84 53.55 -9.42
CA ASP A 140 42.56 54.29 -8.19
C ASP A 140 42.56 55.80 -8.36
N ARG A 141 43.36 56.33 -9.31
CA ARG A 141 43.45 57.73 -9.63
C ARG A 141 42.92 58.13 -11.00
N LEU A 142 42.08 57.28 -11.56
CA LEU A 142 41.42 57.53 -12.84
C LEU A 142 39.93 57.64 -12.63
N PRO A 143 39.19 58.39 -13.47
CA PRO A 143 37.74 58.45 -13.40
C PRO A 143 37.11 57.15 -14.02
N VAL A 144 37.44 55.99 -13.47
CA VAL A 144 37.05 54.67 -14.00
C VAL A 144 36.40 53.83 -12.91
N LEU A 145 35.13 53.53 -13.07
CA LEU A 145 34.43 52.47 -12.32
C LEU A 145 34.48 51.15 -13.12
N LEU A 146 35.24 50.17 -12.64
CA LEU A 146 35.23 48.83 -13.18
C LEU A 146 34.24 47.96 -12.35
N VAL A 147 33.17 47.50 -12.96
CA VAL A 147 32.23 46.59 -12.33
C VAL A 147 32.27 45.23 -13.04
N ALA A 148 32.56 44.18 -12.30
CA ALA A 148 32.60 42.85 -12.89
C ALA A 148 31.67 41.91 -12.12
N THR A 149 30.98 41.02 -12.82
CA THR A 149 30.20 39.94 -12.17
C THR A 149 31.04 38.70 -12.09
N GLU A 150 31.03 38.04 -10.92
CA GLU A 150 31.78 36.82 -10.67
C GLU A 150 30.88 35.80 -10.03
N ARG A 151 30.86 34.59 -10.58
CA ARG A 151 30.07 33.49 -10.01
C ARG A 151 30.69 32.98 -8.70
N SER A 152 29.89 32.93 -7.66
CA SER A 152 30.26 32.43 -6.34
C SER A 152 29.27 31.39 -5.90
N GLN A 153 29.46 30.15 -6.36
CA GLN A 153 28.65 29.01 -6.05
C GLN A 153 29.55 27.82 -5.75
N TYR A 154 29.14 26.97 -4.82
CA TYR A 154 29.83 25.72 -4.55
C TYR A 154 29.52 24.69 -5.64
N ASP A 155 30.52 24.21 -6.32
CA ASP A 155 30.43 23.18 -7.35
C ASP A 155 31.33 21.98 -6.99
N ILE A 156 30.95 20.80 -7.46
CA ILE A 156 31.68 19.54 -7.18
C ILE A 156 33.07 19.55 -7.91
N GLY A 157 33.12 20.03 -9.15
CA GLY A 157 34.34 20.11 -9.91
C GLY A 157 35.17 21.36 -9.59
N PRO A 158 36.50 21.31 -9.74
CA PRO A 158 37.34 22.51 -9.64
C PRO A 158 37.01 23.49 -10.76
N ARG A 159 37.01 24.76 -10.45
CA ARG A 159 36.73 25.84 -11.40
C ARG A 159 37.91 26.79 -11.55
N PRO A 160 37.97 27.51 -12.67
CA PRO A 160 38.94 28.59 -12.87
C PRO A 160 38.79 29.62 -11.73
N THR A 161 39.90 30.10 -11.23
CA THR A 161 39.97 31.14 -10.22
C THR A 161 39.53 32.48 -10.82
N GLY A 162 38.54 33.14 -10.20
CA GLY A 162 38.11 34.49 -10.60
C GLY A 162 39.12 35.59 -10.17
N LEU A 163 38.73 36.84 -10.35
CA LEU A 163 39.57 38.02 -9.99
C LEU A 163 39.84 38.10 -8.49
N THR A 164 38.96 37.57 -7.67
CA THR A 164 39.05 37.61 -6.19
C THR A 164 40.37 37.02 -5.67
N HIS A 165 40.87 35.97 -6.29
CA HIS A 165 42.10 35.28 -5.85
C HIS A 165 43.41 35.98 -6.31
N ALA A 166 43.32 36.89 -7.30
CA ALA A 166 44.48 37.53 -7.91
C ALA A 166 44.71 38.95 -7.36
N LEU A 167 43.77 39.49 -6.55
CA LEU A 167 43.76 40.85 -6.05
C LEU A 167 43.83 40.93 -4.53
N SER A 168 44.48 41.95 -3.97
CA SER A 168 44.40 42.27 -2.57
C SER A 168 42.97 42.76 -2.22
N PRO A 169 42.40 42.37 -1.08
CA PRO A 169 41.07 42.84 -0.65
C PRO A 169 40.94 44.37 -0.61
N SER A 170 42.04 45.10 -0.48
CA SER A 170 42.06 46.57 -0.50
C SER A 170 41.87 47.18 -1.90
N ALA A 171 42.11 46.40 -2.98
CA ALA A 171 42.05 46.87 -4.36
C ALA A 171 40.64 46.89 -4.97
N PHE A 172 39.67 46.25 -4.31
CA PHE A 172 38.29 46.13 -4.80
C PHE A 172 37.27 46.15 -3.71
N ARG A 173 36.00 46.40 -4.06
CA ARG A 173 34.84 46.15 -3.18
C ARG A 173 34.07 44.96 -3.70
N THR A 174 33.53 44.18 -2.78
CA THR A 174 32.68 43.03 -3.09
C THR A 174 31.28 43.25 -2.56
N HIS A 175 30.31 42.96 -3.38
CA HIS A 175 28.93 42.80 -2.94
C HIS A 175 28.44 41.40 -3.37
N THR A 176 27.88 40.65 -2.41
CA THR A 176 27.40 39.31 -2.67
C THR A 176 25.87 39.30 -2.73
N LEU A 177 25.33 38.94 -3.89
CA LEU A 177 23.91 38.80 -4.13
C LEU A 177 23.46 37.43 -3.63
N GLY A 178 22.63 37.41 -2.62
CA GLY A 178 21.95 36.20 -2.13
C GLY A 178 20.72 35.82 -2.96
N PRO A 179 20.13 34.62 -2.71
CA PRO A 179 18.83 34.30 -3.23
C PRO A 179 17.79 35.29 -2.68
N LEU A 180 16.68 35.48 -3.42
CA LEU A 180 15.57 36.26 -2.95
C LEU A 180 14.93 35.60 -1.72
N THR A 181 14.47 36.41 -0.77
CA THR A 181 13.67 35.91 0.35
C THR A 181 12.34 35.37 -0.14
N GLY A 182 11.69 34.55 0.71
CA GLY A 182 10.34 34.04 0.40
C GLY A 182 9.35 35.20 0.21
N HIS A 183 9.52 36.30 0.92
CA HIS A 183 8.64 37.50 0.81
C HIS A 183 8.83 38.19 -0.55
N ALA A 184 10.05 38.51 -0.94
CA ALA A 184 10.34 39.13 -2.23
C ALA A 184 9.95 38.27 -3.41
N SER A 185 10.15 36.94 -3.29
CA SER A 185 9.69 35.98 -4.31
C SER A 185 8.17 35.95 -4.40
N ALA A 186 7.46 35.99 -3.26
CA ALA A 186 5.99 36.03 -3.24
C ALA A 186 5.44 37.33 -3.86
N ASP A 187 6.12 38.46 -3.62
CA ASP A 187 5.73 39.73 -4.23
C ASP A 187 5.87 39.70 -5.76
N LEU A 188 6.90 39.06 -6.30
CA LEU A 188 7.04 38.87 -7.75
C LEU A 188 5.91 37.99 -8.30
N VAL A 189 5.55 36.92 -7.60
CA VAL A 189 4.44 36.03 -8.00
C VAL A 189 3.11 36.82 -7.98
N ARG A 190 2.82 37.56 -6.92
CA ARG A 190 1.59 38.38 -6.80
C ARG A 190 1.55 39.52 -7.82
N ALA A 191 2.69 40.05 -8.20
CA ALA A 191 2.76 41.08 -9.25
C ALA A 191 2.41 40.50 -10.63
N ALA A 192 2.81 39.26 -10.91
CA ALA A 192 2.45 38.56 -12.15
C ALA A 192 1.02 38.00 -12.11
N PHE A 193 0.58 37.48 -10.96
CA PHE A 193 -0.71 36.82 -10.74
C PHE A 193 -1.44 37.41 -9.51
N PRO A 194 -2.11 38.56 -9.65
CA PRO A 194 -2.74 39.27 -8.49
C PRO A 194 -3.85 38.47 -7.80
N THR A 195 -4.46 37.51 -8.48
CA THR A 195 -5.57 36.68 -7.96
C THR A 195 -5.11 35.34 -7.39
N ALA A 196 -3.80 35.06 -7.36
CA ALA A 196 -3.27 33.80 -6.90
C ALA A 196 -3.48 33.59 -5.39
N SER A 197 -3.85 32.38 -4.96
CA SER A 197 -3.97 32.04 -3.56
C SER A 197 -2.60 32.00 -2.85
N ASP A 198 -2.58 32.20 -1.55
CA ASP A 198 -1.33 32.12 -0.76
C ASP A 198 -0.67 30.76 -0.86
N ARG A 199 -1.45 29.67 -0.92
CA ARG A 199 -0.94 28.30 -1.11
C ARG A 199 -0.22 28.16 -2.45
N TRP A 200 -0.84 28.62 -3.54
CA TRP A 200 -0.27 28.58 -4.87
C TRP A 200 1.00 29.45 -4.97
N THR A 201 0.94 30.66 -4.40
CA THR A 201 2.11 31.55 -4.28
C THR A 201 3.26 30.85 -3.56
N ALA A 202 2.98 30.18 -2.44
CA ALA A 202 4.00 29.44 -1.70
C ALA A 202 4.60 28.26 -2.50
N GLU A 203 3.81 27.62 -3.34
CA GLU A 203 4.31 26.56 -4.25
C GLU A 203 5.24 27.12 -5.34
N CYS A 204 4.86 28.25 -5.97
CA CYS A 204 5.73 28.97 -6.92
C CYS A 204 7.05 29.41 -6.28
N VAL A 205 7.00 29.97 -5.08
CA VAL A 205 8.19 30.37 -4.32
C VAL A 205 9.12 29.19 -4.06
N ARG A 206 8.56 28.02 -3.71
CA ARG A 206 9.36 26.79 -3.54
C ARG A 206 9.98 26.32 -4.84
N ALA A 207 9.20 26.31 -5.94
CA ALA A 207 9.70 25.90 -7.25
C ALA A 207 10.76 26.87 -7.80
N GLY A 208 10.65 28.19 -7.52
CA GLY A 208 11.63 29.19 -7.88
C GLY A 208 12.93 29.13 -7.06
N ALA A 209 12.91 28.43 -5.89
CA ALA A 209 14.10 28.20 -5.05
C ALA A 209 14.89 29.48 -4.73
N GLY A 210 14.24 30.62 -4.56
CA GLY A 210 14.87 31.93 -4.34
C GLY A 210 15.69 32.47 -5.53
N SER A 211 15.69 31.81 -6.66
CA SER A 211 16.36 32.23 -7.89
C SER A 211 15.42 33.07 -8.75
N PRO A 212 15.73 34.37 -8.99
CA PRO A 212 14.97 35.18 -9.96
C PRO A 212 14.86 34.52 -11.33
N LEU A 213 15.93 33.88 -11.82
CA LEU A 213 15.93 33.20 -13.10
C LEU A 213 14.87 32.08 -13.18
N LEU A 214 14.88 31.18 -12.18
CA LEU A 214 13.94 30.07 -12.16
C LEU A 214 12.50 30.53 -11.91
N LEU A 215 12.34 31.55 -11.06
CA LEU A 215 11.02 32.09 -10.77
C LEU A 215 10.39 32.76 -12.00
N HIS A 216 11.14 33.62 -12.71
CA HIS A 216 10.63 34.24 -13.94
C HIS A 216 10.31 33.23 -15.02
N ALA A 217 11.20 32.25 -15.24
CA ALA A 217 10.95 31.20 -16.22
C ALA A 217 9.72 30.35 -15.89
N LEU A 218 9.45 30.10 -14.60
CA LEU A 218 8.24 29.43 -14.15
C LEU A 218 6.99 30.30 -14.41
N LEU A 219 7.05 31.60 -14.09
CA LEU A 219 5.92 32.50 -14.30
C LEU A 219 5.63 32.69 -15.80
N ASP A 220 6.67 32.71 -16.65
CA ASP A 220 6.50 32.75 -18.11
C ASP A 220 5.79 31.50 -18.63
N ASP A 221 6.09 30.30 -18.11
CA ASP A 221 5.41 29.05 -18.48
C ASP A 221 3.98 28.93 -17.94
N LEU A 222 3.64 29.68 -16.89
CA LEU A 222 2.31 29.72 -16.30
C LEU A 222 1.45 30.87 -16.84
N ASP A 223 2.03 31.79 -17.64
CA ASP A 223 1.33 32.92 -18.25
C ASP A 223 0.41 32.44 -19.39
N GLY A 224 -0.79 33.00 -19.47
CA GLY A 224 -1.76 32.68 -20.54
C GLY A 224 -2.78 31.59 -20.23
N ALA A 225 -2.74 30.95 -19.05
CA ALA A 225 -3.80 30.07 -18.56
C ALA A 225 -4.47 30.67 -17.32
N PRO A 226 -5.76 30.37 -17.02
CA PRO A 226 -6.25 30.63 -15.67
C PRO A 226 -5.34 29.89 -14.71
N PRO A 227 -4.84 30.53 -13.63
CA PRO A 227 -3.83 29.93 -12.77
C PRO A 227 -4.36 28.57 -12.28
N PRO A 228 -3.61 27.47 -12.51
CA PRO A 228 -4.05 26.17 -12.06
C PRO A 228 -4.18 26.18 -10.54
N THR A 229 -5.08 25.39 -9.99
CA THR A 229 -5.33 25.31 -8.55
C THR A 229 -4.09 24.87 -7.76
N ALA A 230 -3.08 24.26 -8.42
CA ALA A 230 -1.79 23.88 -7.88
C ALA A 230 -0.69 24.04 -8.93
N VAL A 231 0.54 24.32 -8.48
CA VAL A 231 1.73 24.31 -9.37
C VAL A 231 1.96 22.89 -9.91
N PRO A 232 2.20 22.71 -11.21
CA PRO A 232 2.47 21.39 -11.78
C PRO A 232 3.63 20.68 -11.06
N ARG A 233 3.55 19.36 -10.98
CA ARG A 233 4.61 18.53 -10.40
C ARG A 233 5.62 18.02 -11.43
N THR A 234 5.29 18.14 -12.72
CA THR A 234 6.09 17.67 -13.85
C THR A 234 6.20 18.75 -14.91
N CYS A 235 7.33 18.81 -15.60
CA CYS A 235 7.59 19.76 -16.68
C CYS A 235 6.74 19.51 -17.94
N ALA A 236 6.19 18.31 -18.11
CA ALA A 236 5.30 17.99 -19.22
C ALA A 236 4.03 18.84 -19.25
N ALA A 237 3.67 19.47 -18.13
CA ALA A 237 2.52 20.36 -18.02
C ALA A 237 2.86 21.85 -18.23
N LEU A 238 4.13 22.18 -18.58
CA LEU A 238 4.61 23.55 -18.78
C LEU A 238 4.79 23.85 -20.27
N TYR A 239 4.41 25.05 -20.68
CA TYR A 239 4.56 25.55 -22.03
C TYR A 239 4.83 27.07 -21.98
N PRO A 240 5.82 27.61 -22.72
CA PRO A 240 6.65 26.95 -23.75
C PRO A 240 7.83 26.13 -23.27
N GLY A 241 8.06 25.97 -21.96
CA GLY A 241 9.15 25.19 -21.41
C GLY A 241 10.37 26.02 -20.97
N SER A 242 10.14 27.28 -20.66
CA SER A 242 11.16 28.22 -20.15
C SER A 242 11.79 27.73 -18.85
N TYR A 243 10.99 27.18 -17.95
CA TYR A 243 11.46 26.67 -16.65
C TYR A 243 12.42 25.48 -16.76
N PRO A 244 12.10 24.37 -17.44
CA PRO A 244 13.05 23.29 -17.62
C PRO A 244 14.30 23.72 -18.38
N ALA A 245 14.21 24.64 -19.35
CA ALA A 245 15.36 25.22 -20.03
C ALA A 245 16.25 26.01 -19.07
N ALA A 246 15.68 26.82 -18.18
CA ALA A 246 16.43 27.56 -17.18
C ALA A 246 17.13 26.64 -16.17
N VAL A 247 16.49 25.56 -15.75
CA VAL A 247 17.10 24.53 -14.86
C VAL A 247 18.25 23.81 -15.56
N SER A 248 18.07 23.42 -16.84
CA SER A 248 19.14 22.80 -17.62
C SER A 248 20.34 23.73 -17.74
N TRP A 249 20.13 24.98 -18.11
CA TRP A 249 21.18 25.99 -18.18
C TRP A 249 21.90 26.20 -16.83
N TRP A 250 21.14 26.20 -15.74
CA TRP A 250 21.70 26.29 -14.38
C TRP A 250 22.62 25.11 -14.07
N LEU A 251 22.22 23.87 -14.42
CA LEU A 251 23.02 22.65 -14.25
C LEU A 251 24.27 22.67 -15.12
N ASP A 252 24.14 23.03 -16.39
CA ASP A 252 25.27 23.08 -17.34
C ASP A 252 26.31 24.11 -16.89
N SER A 253 25.82 25.26 -16.39
CA SER A 253 26.69 26.29 -15.78
C SER A 253 27.43 25.78 -14.54
N ALA A 254 26.89 24.76 -13.84
CA ALA A 254 27.50 24.14 -12.66
C ALA A 254 28.56 23.11 -13.00
N GLY A 255 28.66 22.68 -14.26
CA GLY A 255 29.57 21.68 -14.77
C GLY A 255 29.13 20.23 -14.57
N PRO A 256 29.74 19.30 -15.34
CA PRO A 256 29.24 17.93 -15.47
C PRO A 256 29.21 17.15 -14.16
N ALA A 257 30.21 17.29 -13.29
CA ALA A 257 30.25 16.59 -11.99
C ALA A 257 29.15 17.05 -11.06
N THR A 258 28.84 18.35 -11.04
CA THR A 258 27.74 18.90 -10.23
C THR A 258 26.39 18.47 -10.80
N ALA A 259 26.22 18.49 -12.12
CA ALA A 259 25.01 18.04 -12.77
C ALA A 259 24.73 16.55 -12.52
N GLU A 260 25.77 15.71 -12.50
CA GLU A 260 25.64 14.28 -12.21
C GLU A 260 25.18 14.03 -10.76
N VAL A 261 25.79 14.72 -9.79
CA VAL A 261 25.36 14.65 -8.37
C VAL A 261 23.91 15.13 -8.19
N ALA A 262 23.55 16.25 -8.83
CA ALA A 262 22.19 16.79 -8.76
C ALA A 262 21.16 15.81 -9.34
N ARG A 263 21.45 15.21 -10.50
CA ARG A 263 20.58 14.25 -11.18
C ARG A 263 20.49 12.94 -10.42
N THR A 264 21.58 12.46 -9.84
CA THR A 264 21.60 11.27 -8.98
C THR A 264 20.70 11.46 -7.76
N LEU A 265 20.80 12.61 -7.07
CA LEU A 265 19.89 12.92 -5.95
C LEU A 265 18.43 12.97 -6.41
N ALA A 266 18.14 13.58 -7.56
CA ALA A 266 16.80 13.66 -8.11
C ALA A 266 16.21 12.27 -8.44
N ALA A 267 17.03 11.35 -8.96
CA ALA A 267 16.64 9.97 -9.23
C ALA A 267 16.33 9.19 -7.95
N LEU A 268 17.16 9.36 -6.91
CA LEU A 268 16.90 8.76 -5.59
C LEU A 268 15.54 9.18 -5.01
N GLU A 269 15.20 10.45 -5.11
CA GLU A 269 13.92 10.96 -4.63
C GLU A 269 12.72 10.42 -5.43
N THR A 270 12.87 10.12 -6.72
CA THR A 270 11.78 9.59 -7.55
C THR A 270 11.41 8.16 -7.15
N ALA A 271 12.38 7.36 -6.77
CA ALA A 271 12.16 5.98 -6.33
C ALA A 271 11.53 5.87 -4.94
N SER A 272 11.57 6.93 -4.14
CA SER A 272 11.12 6.93 -2.72
C SER A 272 9.63 7.14 -2.49
N GLY A 273 8.79 7.10 -3.50
CA GLY A 273 7.33 7.06 -3.33
C GLY A 273 6.57 8.30 -3.76
N THR A 274 6.12 8.26 -4.98
CA THR A 274 4.81 8.79 -5.39
C THR A 274 4.19 7.74 -6.30
N PRO A 275 2.93 7.35 -6.13
CA PRO A 275 2.26 6.54 -7.13
C PRO A 275 2.29 7.33 -8.43
N TYR A 276 2.93 6.78 -9.46
CA TYR A 276 2.79 7.29 -10.81
C TYR A 276 1.30 7.30 -11.14
N GLY A 277 0.72 8.48 -11.24
CA GLY A 277 -0.61 8.67 -11.79
C GLY A 277 -0.65 7.97 -13.15
N ARG A 278 -1.68 7.16 -13.34
CA ARG A 278 -2.05 6.52 -14.60
C ARG A 278 -1.84 7.52 -15.75
N ALA A 279 -0.93 7.20 -16.67
CA ALA A 279 -0.88 7.91 -17.96
C ALA A 279 -2.24 7.71 -18.63
N PRO A 280 -2.86 8.76 -19.22
CA PRO A 280 -4.09 8.57 -19.97
C PRO A 280 -3.79 7.64 -21.16
N GLU A 281 -4.48 6.51 -21.23
CA GLU A 281 -4.51 5.65 -22.41
C GLU A 281 -4.99 6.50 -23.58
N THR A 282 -4.09 6.80 -24.50
CA THR A 282 -4.46 7.34 -25.81
C THR A 282 -5.20 6.24 -26.56
N ALA A 283 -6.49 6.49 -26.80
CA ALA A 283 -7.32 5.67 -27.66
C ALA A 283 -6.63 5.50 -29.02
N SER A 284 -6.13 4.30 -29.30
CA SER A 284 -5.66 3.94 -30.64
C SER A 284 -6.87 3.66 -31.53
N GLY A 285 -7.15 4.60 -32.38
CA GLY A 285 -8.05 4.40 -33.53
C GLY A 285 -7.48 3.35 -34.46
N THR A 286 -8.35 2.42 -34.81
CA THR A 286 -8.17 1.41 -35.86
C THR A 286 -7.91 2.01 -37.23
N ALA A 287 -6.90 1.50 -37.93
CA ALA A 287 -6.85 1.49 -39.40
C ALA A 287 -6.08 0.24 -39.91
N PRO A 288 -6.44 -0.27 -41.10
CA PRO A 288 -6.29 -1.68 -41.47
C PRO A 288 -4.99 -2.00 -42.24
N GLY A 289 -4.70 -3.29 -42.26
CA GLY A 289 -3.47 -3.93 -42.73
C GLY A 289 -3.12 -3.82 -44.22
N THR A 290 -1.90 -4.23 -44.46
CA THR A 290 -1.49 -5.06 -45.63
C THR A 290 -0.08 -5.63 -45.39
N PRO A 291 0.30 -6.73 -46.04
CA PRO A 291 1.34 -7.66 -45.57
C PRO A 291 2.62 -7.61 -46.45
N TYR A 292 3.57 -8.42 -46.08
CA TYR A 292 4.77 -8.91 -46.81
C TYR A 292 6.14 -8.24 -46.53
N GLY A 293 7.05 -9.10 -46.15
CA GLY A 293 8.48 -8.88 -46.30
C GLY A 293 9.36 -9.82 -45.47
N ARG A 294 9.69 -11.00 -46.02
CA ARG A 294 10.60 -12.04 -45.50
C ARG A 294 12.04 -11.76 -45.96
N ALA A 295 13.03 -12.08 -45.11
CA ALA A 295 14.38 -12.57 -45.31
C ALA A 295 15.53 -11.65 -44.84
N PRO A 296 16.78 -12.15 -44.63
CA PRO A 296 17.20 -13.53 -44.31
C PRO A 296 18.16 -13.61 -43.09
N GLU A 297 18.35 -14.85 -42.68
CA GLU A 297 19.33 -15.33 -41.69
C GLU A 297 20.79 -15.20 -42.18
N THR A 298 21.71 -14.93 -41.27
CA THR A 298 23.07 -15.43 -41.35
C THR A 298 23.61 -15.81 -39.96
N PRO A 299 24.32 -16.93 -39.87
CA PRO A 299 24.75 -17.50 -38.59
C PRO A 299 26.12 -17.03 -38.16
N TYR A 300 26.31 -16.88 -36.84
CA TYR A 300 27.65 -16.82 -36.29
C TYR A 300 27.82 -17.80 -35.13
N ALA A 301 28.86 -18.59 -35.23
CA ALA A 301 29.23 -19.68 -34.33
C ALA A 301 29.97 -19.15 -33.07
N PRO A 302 30.11 -19.99 -32.01
CA PRO A 302 30.47 -19.55 -30.68
C PRO A 302 31.99 -19.47 -30.45
N GLY A 303 32.39 -18.42 -29.74
CA GLY A 303 33.71 -18.30 -29.15
C GLY A 303 33.68 -18.53 -27.66
N THR A 304 34.29 -19.60 -27.22
CA THR A 304 34.53 -19.94 -25.81
C THR A 304 35.57 -19.02 -25.21
N SER A 305 35.24 -18.41 -24.03
CA SER A 305 36.25 -17.99 -23.09
C SER A 305 35.69 -18.05 -21.68
N SER A 306 36.17 -19.04 -20.94
CA SER A 306 35.95 -19.24 -19.51
C SER A 306 36.76 -18.21 -18.74
N VAL A 307 36.08 -17.38 -17.96
CA VAL A 307 36.69 -16.67 -16.84
C VAL A 307 35.92 -17.04 -15.59
N THR A 308 36.56 -17.84 -14.75
CA THR A 308 36.12 -18.18 -13.43
C THR A 308 36.20 -16.95 -12.53
N ALA A 309 35.05 -16.34 -12.23
CA ALA A 309 34.93 -15.36 -11.14
C ALA A 309 34.48 -16.10 -9.88
N THR A 310 35.33 -16.19 -8.92
CA THR A 310 35.06 -16.65 -7.56
C THR A 310 34.06 -15.72 -6.88
N ASP A 311 32.96 -16.31 -6.42
CA ASP A 311 31.85 -15.66 -5.76
C ASP A 311 32.20 -15.43 -4.26
N PRO A 312 32.21 -14.21 -3.73
CA PRO A 312 32.52 -13.94 -2.31
C PRO A 312 31.31 -14.00 -1.38
N LEU A 313 30.14 -14.51 -1.82
CA LEU A 313 28.91 -14.49 -1.02
C LEU A 313 28.43 -15.87 -0.52
N GLY A 314 29.34 -16.83 -0.39
CA GLY A 314 29.03 -18.19 0.07
C GLY A 314 28.93 -18.37 1.59
N ALA A 315 28.63 -17.34 2.38
CA ALA A 315 28.50 -17.50 3.83
C ALA A 315 27.53 -16.47 4.45
N LEU A 316 26.25 -16.73 4.36
CA LEU A 316 25.22 -16.19 5.28
C LEU A 316 24.02 -17.13 5.27
N ALA A 317 24.19 -18.32 5.85
CA ALA A 317 23.11 -19.11 6.40
C ALA A 317 22.87 -18.57 7.81
N ALA A 318 21.82 -17.79 8.01
CA ALA A 318 21.42 -17.30 9.32
C ALA A 318 20.49 -18.33 9.98
N ASP A 319 20.78 -18.61 11.25
CA ASP A 319 20.03 -19.43 12.19
C ASP A 319 18.59 -18.93 12.39
N PRO A 320 17.58 -19.80 12.49
CA PRO A 320 16.19 -19.41 12.67
C PRO A 320 15.76 -19.40 14.13
N HIS A 321 16.36 -18.60 14.98
CA HIS A 321 15.85 -18.35 16.33
C HIS A 321 16.20 -16.96 16.84
N ASP A 322 15.37 -15.97 16.48
CA ASP A 322 15.11 -14.81 17.34
C ASP A 322 13.74 -14.22 16.96
N THR A 323 12.73 -14.64 17.71
CA THR A 323 11.38 -14.09 17.65
C THR A 323 11.31 -12.86 18.55
N HIS A 324 11.43 -11.66 17.99
CA HIS A 324 10.86 -10.47 18.60
C HIS A 324 9.58 -10.07 17.85
N ALA A 325 8.46 -10.25 18.55
CA ALA A 325 7.15 -9.79 18.13
C ALA A 325 7.18 -8.26 17.95
N THR A 326 6.98 -7.79 16.73
CA THR A 326 6.72 -6.38 16.42
C THR A 326 5.23 -6.11 16.51
N ASP A 327 4.89 -5.04 17.22
CA ASP A 327 3.56 -4.46 17.46
C ASP A 327 2.86 -4.13 16.12
N PRO A 328 1.59 -4.52 15.87
CA PRO A 328 0.90 -4.25 14.61
C PRO A 328 0.41 -2.81 14.42
N HIS A 329 0.82 -1.86 15.25
CA HIS A 329 0.43 -0.45 15.16
C HIS A 329 1.62 0.51 15.00
N ASP A 330 2.68 0.11 14.29
CA ASP A 330 3.74 1.05 13.94
C ASP A 330 3.30 1.94 12.77
N PRO A 331 3.09 3.28 12.98
CA PRO A 331 2.71 4.21 11.94
C PRO A 331 3.86 4.55 10.96
N PHE A 332 4.96 3.81 11.00
CA PHE A 332 6.16 4.01 10.19
C PHE A 332 6.28 3.09 8.96
N ALA A 333 5.18 2.74 8.34
CA ALA A 333 5.22 2.26 6.94
C ALA A 333 5.52 3.42 5.98
N VAL A 334 6.71 3.55 5.65
CA VAL A 334 7.62 4.32 5.57
C VAL A 334 8.51 4.62 4.37
N ASP A 335 8.89 5.74 4.14
CA ASP A 335 9.94 6.34 3.33
C ASP A 335 11.26 5.53 3.46
N THR A 336 11.60 4.76 2.45
CA THR A 336 12.79 3.88 2.43
C THR A 336 14.12 4.62 2.49
N LEU A 337 14.10 5.96 2.38
CA LEU A 337 15.20 6.83 2.79
C LEU A 337 15.11 7.20 4.28
N GLY A 338 14.05 6.80 4.98
CA GLY A 338 13.74 7.15 6.36
C GLY A 338 14.76 6.74 7.41
N VAL A 339 15.66 5.83 7.07
CA VAL A 339 16.67 5.30 7.99
C VAL A 339 18.06 5.92 7.75
N LEU A 340 18.27 6.61 6.60
CA LEU A 340 19.58 7.17 6.28
C LEU A 340 19.77 8.55 6.92
N ALA A 341 20.80 8.72 7.73
CA ALA A 341 21.28 10.05 8.14
C ALA A 341 21.75 10.88 6.93
N ALA A 342 21.75 12.21 7.02
CA ALA A 342 22.16 13.08 5.92
C ALA A 342 23.55 12.75 5.36
N ASP A 343 24.50 12.37 6.22
CA ASP A 343 25.85 11.94 5.82
C ASP A 343 25.84 10.61 5.05
N SER A 344 24.94 9.71 5.39
CA SER A 344 24.75 8.46 4.66
C SER A 344 24.19 8.70 3.26
N LEU A 345 23.31 9.69 3.09
CA LEU A 345 22.78 10.07 1.78
C LEU A 345 23.87 10.71 0.90
N ALA A 346 24.72 11.59 1.48
CA ALA A 346 25.85 12.18 0.76
C ALA A 346 26.82 11.11 0.26
N ALA A 347 27.15 10.13 1.09
CA ALA A 347 28.01 9.03 0.73
C ALA A 347 27.38 8.13 -0.36
N LEU A 348 26.05 7.90 -0.32
CA LEU A 348 25.35 7.12 -1.34
C LEU A 348 25.37 7.83 -2.70
N VAL A 349 25.04 9.12 -2.72
CA VAL A 349 25.06 9.94 -3.93
C VAL A 349 26.49 10.02 -4.49
N ALA A 350 27.49 10.17 -3.63
CA ALA A 350 28.89 10.19 -4.02
C ALA A 350 29.33 8.88 -4.67
N ASP A 351 29.01 7.74 -4.05
CA ASP A 351 29.34 6.41 -4.56
C ASP A 351 28.66 6.14 -5.91
N ALA A 352 27.39 6.55 -6.08
CA ALA A 352 26.65 6.37 -7.32
C ALA A 352 27.09 7.32 -8.45
N SER A 353 27.53 8.55 -8.14
CA SER A 353 27.96 9.56 -9.12
C SER A 353 29.48 9.58 -9.35
N GLY A 354 30.26 8.79 -8.61
CA GLY A 354 31.72 8.81 -8.67
C GLY A 354 32.36 10.08 -8.10
N ALA A 355 31.63 10.84 -7.27
CA ALA A 355 32.11 12.07 -6.65
C ALA A 355 32.75 11.83 -5.28
N ASP A 356 33.45 12.84 -4.76
CA ASP A 356 33.99 12.81 -3.39
C ASP A 356 32.86 13.07 -2.35
N PRO A 357 32.70 12.23 -1.31
CA PRO A 357 31.62 12.37 -0.34
C PRO A 357 31.61 13.72 0.42
N ALA A 358 32.81 14.26 0.76
CA ALA A 358 32.90 15.54 1.47
C ALA A 358 32.47 16.70 0.57
N ARG A 359 32.77 16.61 -0.74
CA ARG A 359 32.30 17.58 -1.73
C ARG A 359 30.79 17.52 -1.93
N VAL A 360 30.21 16.31 -1.97
CA VAL A 360 28.74 16.13 -2.04
C VAL A 360 28.05 16.69 -0.81
N SER A 361 28.56 16.44 0.38
CA SER A 361 28.04 17.02 1.64
C SER A 361 28.12 18.55 1.63
N GLY A 362 29.26 19.12 1.20
CA GLY A 362 29.41 20.54 1.00
C GLY A 362 28.42 21.12 -0.01
N TRP A 363 28.16 20.43 -1.10
CA TRP A 363 27.18 20.81 -2.11
C TRP A 363 25.75 20.77 -1.54
N PHE A 364 25.36 19.76 -0.77
CA PHE A 364 24.08 19.71 -0.10
C PHE A 364 23.87 20.93 0.79
N THR A 365 24.87 21.27 1.60
CA THR A 365 24.85 22.45 2.47
C THR A 365 24.69 23.74 1.67
N ALA A 366 25.43 23.88 0.59
CA ALA A 366 25.37 25.06 -0.27
C ALA A 366 24.01 25.18 -0.98
N MET A 367 23.47 24.10 -1.49
CA MET A 367 22.16 24.09 -2.18
C MET A 367 21.00 24.32 -1.22
N THR A 368 21.11 23.86 0.02
CA THR A 368 20.14 24.17 1.08
C THR A 368 20.14 25.66 1.41
N ARG A 369 21.32 26.29 1.49
CA ARG A 369 21.43 27.76 1.70
C ARG A 369 20.86 28.56 0.52
N LEU A 370 20.98 28.04 -0.69
CA LEU A 370 20.40 28.66 -1.89
C LEU A 370 18.89 28.43 -2.02
N GLY A 371 18.29 27.54 -1.22
CA GLY A 371 16.87 27.22 -1.29
C GLY A 371 16.51 26.20 -2.35
N VAL A 372 17.48 25.64 -3.08
CA VAL A 372 17.30 24.56 -4.08
C VAL A 372 16.94 23.26 -3.39
N LEU A 373 17.58 22.97 -2.26
CA LEU A 373 17.27 21.86 -1.37
C LEU A 373 16.65 22.34 -0.07
N ARG A 374 15.87 21.49 0.57
CA ARG A 374 15.29 21.71 1.90
C ARG A 374 15.42 20.45 2.73
N PRO A 375 15.68 20.55 4.02
CA PRO A 375 15.66 19.39 4.90
C PRO A 375 14.22 18.87 5.04
N ASP A 376 14.04 17.55 4.94
CA ASP A 376 12.80 16.89 5.33
C ASP A 376 12.68 16.75 6.86
N ALA A 377 11.65 16.09 7.36
CA ALA A 377 11.41 15.87 8.78
C ALA A 377 12.57 15.11 9.48
N ALA A 378 13.36 14.35 8.74
CA ALA A 378 14.55 13.62 9.23
C ALA A 378 15.87 14.40 9.00
N GLY A 379 15.81 15.66 8.58
CA GLY A 379 16.97 16.50 8.30
C GLY A 379 17.68 16.22 6.97
N ARG A 380 17.14 15.38 6.10
CA ARG A 380 17.76 14.98 4.82
C ARG A 380 17.47 16.00 3.72
N PRO A 381 18.46 16.37 2.90
CA PRO A 381 18.28 17.30 1.80
C PRO A 381 17.36 16.68 0.71
N ARG A 382 16.30 17.40 0.37
CA ARG A 382 15.34 17.12 -0.70
C ARG A 382 15.18 18.33 -1.59
N TYR A 383 14.83 18.15 -2.86
CA TYR A 383 14.48 19.27 -3.72
C TYR A 383 13.30 20.07 -3.14
N ALA A 384 13.41 21.39 -3.18
CA ALA A 384 12.42 22.28 -2.57
C ALA A 384 11.01 22.13 -3.15
N HIS A 385 10.89 21.65 -4.40
CA HIS A 385 9.64 21.37 -5.07
C HIS A 385 9.75 20.17 -6.03
N PRO A 386 8.72 19.32 -6.18
CA PRO A 386 8.73 18.20 -7.13
C PRO A 386 8.98 18.62 -8.59
N LEU A 387 8.47 19.78 -9.02
CA LEU A 387 8.71 20.34 -10.34
C LEU A 387 10.20 20.61 -10.60
N LEU A 388 10.90 21.17 -9.60
CA LEU A 388 12.35 21.42 -9.72
C LEU A 388 13.14 20.12 -9.87
N ARG A 389 12.77 19.10 -9.10
CA ARG A 389 13.33 17.75 -9.23
C ARG A 389 13.08 17.16 -10.63
N ASP A 390 11.85 17.27 -11.13
CA ASP A 390 11.50 16.78 -12.46
C ASP A 390 12.26 17.54 -13.56
N ALA A 391 12.42 18.85 -13.42
CA ALA A 391 13.21 19.67 -14.33
C ALA A 391 14.70 19.26 -14.39
N VAL A 392 15.27 18.91 -13.23
CA VAL A 392 16.66 18.38 -13.15
C VAL A 392 16.79 17.06 -13.93
N LEU A 393 15.76 16.24 -13.96
CA LEU A 393 15.73 14.96 -14.68
C LEU A 393 15.34 15.13 -16.16
N SER A 394 14.56 16.13 -16.54
CA SER A 394 13.97 16.27 -17.88
C SER A 394 15.02 16.42 -18.99
N GLY A 395 16.13 17.07 -18.70
CA GLY A 395 17.26 17.22 -19.65
C GLY A 395 18.19 16.00 -19.76
N TRP A 396 17.88 14.90 -19.07
CA TRP A 396 18.72 13.71 -19.04
C TRP A 396 18.20 12.63 -19.99
N ALA A 397 19.06 12.11 -20.87
CA ALA A 397 18.68 11.00 -21.74
C ALA A 397 18.18 9.79 -20.91
N THR A 398 17.12 9.15 -21.38
CA THR A 398 16.48 8.01 -20.67
C THR A 398 17.50 6.93 -20.29
N ALA A 399 18.42 6.58 -21.19
CA ALA A 399 19.46 5.60 -20.90
C ALA A 399 20.35 6.01 -19.72
N ARG A 400 20.79 7.27 -19.65
CA ARG A 400 21.59 7.78 -18.54
C ARG A 400 20.83 7.80 -17.21
N ARG A 401 19.53 8.11 -17.26
CA ARG A 401 18.66 8.03 -16.07
C ARG A 401 18.57 6.60 -15.55
N GLN A 402 18.39 5.64 -16.47
CA GLN A 402 18.35 4.22 -16.14
C GLN A 402 19.69 3.73 -15.58
N ASP A 403 20.81 4.20 -16.13
CA ASP A 403 22.15 3.89 -15.61
C ASP A 403 22.38 4.45 -14.20
N ALA A 404 21.89 5.65 -13.91
CA ALA A 404 21.96 6.23 -12.56
C ALA A 404 21.16 5.41 -11.55
N HIS A 405 19.94 5.02 -11.88
CA HIS A 405 19.15 4.14 -11.03
C HIS A 405 19.85 2.81 -10.76
N ARG A 406 20.48 2.21 -11.79
CA ARG A 406 21.28 1.00 -11.64
C ARG A 406 22.49 1.22 -10.72
N ALA A 407 23.25 2.31 -10.91
CA ALA A 407 24.41 2.64 -10.09
C ALA A 407 24.02 2.86 -8.62
N VAL A 408 22.92 3.57 -8.38
CA VAL A 408 22.35 3.77 -7.04
C VAL A 408 21.93 2.44 -6.42
N ALA A 409 21.20 1.58 -7.16
CA ALA A 409 20.80 0.27 -6.66
C ALA A 409 22.02 -0.58 -6.26
N GLN A 410 23.07 -0.56 -7.06
CA GLN A 410 24.32 -1.28 -6.78
C GLN A 410 25.06 -0.71 -5.57
N ALA A 411 25.09 0.61 -5.42
CA ALA A 411 25.67 1.27 -4.26
C ALA A 411 24.92 0.93 -2.97
N MET A 412 23.59 0.99 -3.00
CA MET A 412 22.71 0.61 -1.88
C MET A 412 22.92 -0.86 -1.48
N LEU A 413 23.00 -1.76 -2.46
CA LEU A 413 23.24 -3.19 -2.21
C LEU A 413 24.60 -3.43 -1.52
N ARG A 414 25.68 -2.78 -2.01
CA ARG A 414 27.01 -2.88 -1.37
C ARG A 414 27.03 -2.39 0.08
N ARG A 415 26.17 -1.43 0.41
CA ARG A 415 26.04 -0.87 1.75
C ARG A 415 25.18 -1.71 2.69
N GLY A 416 24.45 -2.70 2.15
CA GLY A 416 23.51 -3.50 2.90
C GLY A 416 22.19 -2.79 3.20
N ASP A 417 21.80 -1.83 2.37
CA ASP A 417 20.51 -1.14 2.49
C ASP A 417 19.35 -2.12 2.26
N HIS A 418 18.17 -1.78 2.77
CA HIS A 418 17.00 -2.65 2.74
C HIS A 418 16.62 -3.06 1.30
N LEU A 419 16.33 -4.35 1.07
CA LEU A 419 16.08 -4.92 -0.26
C LEU A 419 14.98 -4.20 -1.04
N ASP A 420 13.92 -3.78 -0.35
CA ASP A 420 12.81 -3.04 -0.95
C ASP A 420 13.26 -1.69 -1.54
N ALA A 421 14.18 -1.00 -0.86
CA ALA A 421 14.75 0.25 -1.35
C ALA A 421 15.61 0.04 -2.61
N VAL A 422 16.43 -1.03 -2.63
CA VAL A 422 17.23 -1.41 -3.78
C VAL A 422 16.32 -1.80 -4.96
N ALA A 423 15.28 -2.60 -4.72
CA ALA A 423 14.32 -3.03 -5.73
C ALA A 423 13.57 -1.84 -6.36
N ARG A 424 13.18 -0.85 -5.58
CA ARG A 424 12.56 0.39 -6.10
C ARG A 424 13.49 1.14 -7.07
N GLN A 425 14.78 1.18 -6.81
CA GLN A 425 15.74 1.77 -7.75
C GLN A 425 15.82 0.95 -9.04
N LEU A 426 15.79 -0.39 -8.94
CA LEU A 426 15.78 -1.26 -10.11
C LEU A 426 14.54 -1.09 -10.99
N LEU A 427 13.40 -0.64 -10.45
CA LEU A 427 12.22 -0.31 -11.28
C LEU A 427 12.49 0.83 -12.27
N GLY A 428 13.39 1.75 -11.92
CA GLY A 428 13.78 2.86 -12.78
C GLY A 428 14.95 2.54 -13.73
N SER A 429 15.59 1.36 -13.61
CA SER A 429 16.72 0.97 -14.42
C SER A 429 16.32 0.17 -15.66
N ALA A 430 17.16 0.17 -16.68
CA ALA A 430 17.07 -0.80 -17.77
C ALA A 430 17.38 -2.22 -17.24
N PRO A 431 16.96 -3.27 -17.97
CA PRO A 431 17.40 -4.64 -17.69
C PRO A 431 18.92 -4.72 -17.58
N THR A 432 19.39 -5.31 -16.51
CA THR A 432 20.82 -5.27 -16.18
C THR A 432 21.58 -6.50 -16.68
N GLY A 433 20.89 -7.63 -16.86
CA GLY A 433 21.50 -8.93 -17.15
C GLY A 433 22.32 -9.49 -15.99
N LEU A 434 22.25 -8.90 -14.80
CA LEU A 434 23.06 -9.26 -13.64
C LEU A 434 22.25 -10.10 -12.63
N SER A 435 22.83 -11.20 -12.19
CA SER A 435 22.16 -12.15 -11.28
C SER A 435 21.74 -11.53 -9.95
N TRP A 436 22.48 -10.52 -9.45
CA TRP A 436 22.12 -9.86 -8.20
C TRP A 436 20.83 -9.04 -8.31
N ALA A 437 20.60 -8.36 -9.45
CA ALA A 437 19.40 -7.55 -9.64
C ALA A 437 18.13 -8.42 -9.64
N LEU A 438 18.22 -9.57 -10.31
CA LEU A 438 17.15 -10.55 -10.34
C LEU A 438 16.86 -11.10 -8.94
N ARG A 439 17.90 -11.46 -8.15
CA ARG A 439 17.71 -11.91 -6.77
C ARG A 439 17.01 -10.84 -5.93
N VAL A 440 17.51 -9.61 -5.94
CA VAL A 440 16.91 -8.49 -5.20
C VAL A 440 15.43 -8.30 -5.56
N LEU A 441 15.09 -8.29 -6.84
CA LEU A 441 13.69 -8.11 -7.29
C LEU A 441 12.79 -9.25 -6.83
N ARG A 442 13.28 -10.50 -6.86
CA ARG A 442 12.51 -11.67 -6.38
C ARG A 442 12.31 -11.65 -4.88
N ASP A 443 13.40 -11.42 -4.13
CA ASP A 443 13.36 -11.42 -2.68
C ASP A 443 12.48 -10.26 -2.16
N ALA A 444 12.62 -9.05 -2.76
CA ALA A 444 11.74 -7.93 -2.47
C ALA A 444 10.27 -8.23 -2.81
N GLY A 445 10.03 -8.93 -3.94
CA GLY A 445 8.69 -9.39 -4.32
C GLY A 445 8.08 -10.33 -3.28
N THR A 446 8.87 -11.29 -2.80
CA THR A 446 8.45 -12.24 -1.78
C THR A 446 8.16 -11.54 -0.44
N VAL A 447 9.02 -10.61 -0.02
CA VAL A 447 8.81 -9.80 1.19
C VAL A 447 7.54 -8.95 1.05
N ALA A 448 7.38 -8.25 -0.06
CA ALA A 448 6.20 -7.42 -0.31
C ALA A 448 4.89 -8.24 -0.27
N ALA A 449 4.90 -9.45 -0.84
CA ALA A 449 3.75 -10.35 -0.79
C ALA A 449 3.41 -10.76 0.67
N ARG A 450 4.42 -11.11 1.47
CA ARG A 450 4.24 -11.45 2.90
C ARG A 450 3.72 -10.29 3.74
N GLU A 451 4.11 -9.07 3.41
CA GLU A 451 3.67 -7.84 4.07
C GLU A 451 2.33 -7.31 3.55
N ALA A 452 1.59 -8.10 2.80
CA ALA A 452 0.32 -7.73 2.18
C ALA A 452 0.41 -6.46 1.28
N ARG A 453 1.52 -6.32 0.55
CA ARG A 453 1.76 -5.28 -0.47
C ARG A 453 1.82 -5.90 -1.88
N PRO A 454 0.71 -6.48 -2.38
CA PRO A 454 0.70 -7.22 -3.64
C PRO A 454 1.09 -6.35 -4.84
N ASP A 455 0.73 -5.07 -4.86
CA ASP A 455 1.06 -4.14 -5.96
C ASP A 455 2.57 -3.93 -6.10
N ASP A 456 3.30 -3.86 -5.00
CA ASP A 456 4.76 -3.78 -5.00
C ASP A 456 5.36 -5.09 -5.52
N ALA A 457 4.86 -6.24 -5.03
CA ALA A 457 5.29 -7.56 -5.48
C ALA A 457 5.10 -7.73 -7.01
N VAL A 458 3.93 -7.36 -7.52
CA VAL A 458 3.63 -7.38 -8.96
C VAL A 458 4.60 -6.50 -9.74
N ARG A 459 4.90 -5.29 -9.28
CA ARG A 459 5.86 -4.39 -9.94
C ARG A 459 7.26 -4.98 -9.99
N TYR A 460 7.73 -5.57 -8.88
CA TYR A 460 9.05 -6.19 -8.81
C TYR A 460 9.16 -7.42 -9.73
N LEU A 461 8.15 -8.30 -9.73
CA LEU A 461 8.13 -9.47 -10.60
C LEU A 461 8.01 -9.10 -12.08
N ARG A 462 7.20 -8.12 -12.45
CA ARG A 462 7.13 -7.60 -13.83
C ARG A 462 8.49 -7.06 -14.29
N ARG A 463 9.21 -6.38 -13.39
CA ARG A 463 10.56 -5.90 -13.70
C ARG A 463 11.58 -7.05 -13.80
N ALA A 464 11.46 -8.06 -12.93
CA ALA A 464 12.31 -9.25 -12.98
C ALA A 464 12.16 -10.02 -14.29
N LEU A 465 10.94 -10.11 -14.84
CA LEU A 465 10.66 -10.75 -16.14
C LEU A 465 11.27 -10.03 -17.34
N GLN A 466 11.71 -8.79 -17.20
CA GLN A 466 12.43 -8.06 -18.24
C GLN A 466 13.92 -8.42 -18.29
N GLU A 467 14.47 -9.04 -17.26
CA GLU A 467 15.83 -9.53 -17.26
C GLU A 467 15.99 -10.74 -18.21
N PRO A 468 17.17 -10.98 -18.77
CA PRO A 468 17.42 -12.22 -19.51
C PRO A 468 17.33 -13.41 -18.56
N LEU A 469 16.39 -14.30 -18.82
CA LEU A 469 16.02 -15.43 -17.95
C LEU A 469 16.07 -16.74 -18.72
N PRO A 470 16.55 -17.84 -18.12
CA PRO A 470 16.30 -19.17 -18.60
C PRO A 470 14.80 -19.53 -18.43
N ASP A 471 14.32 -20.45 -19.27
CA ASP A 471 12.88 -20.77 -19.36
C ASP A 471 12.29 -21.28 -18.05
N ASP A 472 13.02 -22.08 -17.28
CA ASP A 472 12.60 -22.60 -15.98
C ASP A 472 12.35 -21.49 -14.96
N LEU A 473 13.23 -20.50 -14.93
CA LEU A 473 13.08 -19.36 -14.03
C LEU A 473 11.99 -18.39 -14.51
N ARG A 474 11.90 -18.17 -15.82
CA ARG A 474 10.81 -17.41 -16.45
C ARG A 474 9.45 -18.01 -16.10
N GLN A 475 9.32 -19.32 -16.19
CA GLN A 475 8.13 -20.07 -15.86
C GLN A 475 7.71 -19.84 -14.39
N ARG A 476 8.66 -19.95 -13.45
CA ARG A 476 8.38 -19.72 -12.01
C ARG A 476 7.91 -18.29 -11.76
N LEU A 477 8.60 -17.29 -12.32
CA LEU A 477 8.23 -15.88 -12.15
C LEU A 477 6.87 -15.55 -12.78
N LEU A 478 6.55 -16.13 -13.93
CA LEU A 478 5.22 -15.98 -14.55
C LEU A 478 4.13 -16.62 -13.69
N THR A 479 4.42 -17.76 -13.04
CA THR A 479 3.48 -18.41 -12.12
C THR A 479 3.20 -17.56 -10.90
N GLU A 480 4.24 -16.99 -10.27
CA GLU A 480 4.10 -16.10 -9.13
C GLU A 480 3.37 -14.81 -9.52
N LEU A 481 3.77 -14.19 -10.63
CA LEU A 481 3.14 -12.96 -11.12
C LEU A 481 1.67 -13.19 -11.50
N GLY A 482 1.38 -14.26 -12.24
CA GLY A 482 0.01 -14.59 -12.64
C GLY A 482 -0.90 -14.88 -11.44
N SER A 483 -0.35 -15.52 -10.40
CA SER A 483 -1.05 -15.76 -9.14
C SER A 483 -1.39 -14.46 -8.41
N LEU A 484 -0.42 -13.55 -8.27
CA LEU A 484 -0.62 -12.25 -7.61
C LEU A 484 -1.55 -11.34 -8.41
N GLU A 485 -1.40 -11.28 -9.73
CA GLU A 485 -2.29 -10.49 -10.60
C GLU A 485 -3.73 -11.01 -10.56
N TYR A 486 -3.92 -12.33 -10.47
CA TYR A 486 -5.25 -12.91 -10.29
C TYR A 486 -5.84 -12.58 -8.92
N ALA A 487 -5.03 -12.57 -7.87
CA ALA A 487 -5.46 -12.19 -6.52
C ALA A 487 -5.80 -10.69 -6.39
N SER A 488 -5.13 -9.83 -7.18
CA SER A 488 -5.39 -8.38 -7.24
C SER A 488 -6.59 -8.13 -8.15
N ALA A 489 -7.71 -7.60 -7.62
CA ALA A 489 -9.00 -7.47 -8.31
C ALA A 489 -8.97 -6.66 -9.64
N ASP A 490 -7.88 -5.96 -9.94
CA ASP A 490 -7.80 -4.99 -11.04
C ASP A 490 -7.12 -5.51 -12.32
N THR A 491 -6.67 -6.78 -12.38
CA THR A 491 -5.85 -7.21 -13.51
C THR A 491 -6.36 -8.49 -14.17
N PRO A 492 -6.98 -8.41 -15.37
CA PRO A 492 -7.43 -9.60 -16.11
C PRO A 492 -6.28 -10.47 -16.65
N ALA A 493 -5.03 -10.06 -16.46
CA ALA A 493 -3.85 -10.70 -17.04
C ALA A 493 -3.38 -12.00 -16.34
N GLY A 494 -3.87 -12.30 -15.13
CA GLY A 494 -3.38 -13.43 -14.32
C GLY A 494 -3.53 -14.77 -15.01
N ILE A 495 -4.72 -15.10 -15.53
CA ILE A 495 -4.97 -16.38 -16.22
C ILE A 495 -4.11 -16.54 -17.49
N PRO A 496 -4.03 -15.57 -18.41
CA PRO A 496 -3.13 -15.66 -19.55
C PRO A 496 -1.66 -15.89 -19.19
N ARG A 497 -1.16 -15.27 -18.11
CA ARG A 497 0.23 -15.48 -17.65
C ARG A 497 0.46 -16.87 -17.08
N LEU A 498 -0.51 -17.40 -16.32
CA LEU A 498 -0.44 -18.77 -15.82
C LEU A 498 -0.48 -19.79 -16.96
N ALA A 499 -1.26 -19.52 -18.02
CA ALA A 499 -1.28 -20.35 -19.22
C ALA A 499 0.05 -20.28 -19.98
N GLU A 500 0.62 -19.05 -20.20
CA GLU A 500 1.96 -18.88 -20.77
C GLU A 500 3.01 -19.65 -19.96
N ALA A 501 2.95 -19.58 -18.63
CA ALA A 501 3.88 -20.29 -17.76
C ALA A 501 3.78 -21.80 -17.92
N LEU A 502 2.57 -22.36 -18.13
CA LEU A 502 2.36 -23.80 -18.27
C LEU A 502 2.92 -24.35 -19.60
N ASP A 503 2.99 -23.50 -20.64
CA ASP A 503 3.53 -23.85 -21.95
C ASP A 503 5.06 -23.86 -22.00
N LEU A 504 5.73 -23.23 -21.02
CA LEU A 504 7.19 -23.19 -20.96
C LEU A 504 7.79 -24.51 -20.44
N PRO A 505 8.96 -24.93 -20.94
CA PRO A 505 9.72 -26.03 -20.39
C PRO A 505 10.12 -25.75 -18.93
N ALA A 506 9.80 -26.66 -18.03
CA ALA A 506 10.14 -26.53 -16.62
C ALA A 506 10.23 -27.90 -15.94
N GLU A 507 10.77 -27.92 -14.72
CA GLU A 507 10.76 -29.09 -13.86
C GLU A 507 9.32 -29.59 -13.63
N PRO A 508 9.06 -30.92 -13.59
CA PRO A 508 7.71 -31.47 -13.41
C PRO A 508 6.98 -30.91 -12.19
N ARG A 509 7.72 -30.65 -11.11
CA ARG A 509 7.17 -30.07 -9.88
C ARG A 509 6.64 -28.63 -10.08
N ASP A 510 7.37 -27.81 -10.82
CA ASP A 510 6.97 -26.43 -11.12
C ASP A 510 5.80 -26.39 -12.12
N GLN A 511 5.78 -27.34 -13.08
CA GLN A 511 4.62 -27.49 -13.98
C GLN A 511 3.34 -27.85 -13.22
N VAL A 512 3.42 -28.79 -12.26
CA VAL A 512 2.27 -29.15 -11.39
C VAL A 512 1.81 -27.96 -10.57
N ARG A 513 2.73 -27.19 -9.99
CA ARG A 513 2.43 -25.97 -9.24
C ARG A 513 1.68 -24.96 -10.10
N THR A 514 2.17 -24.71 -11.30
CA THR A 514 1.53 -23.80 -12.26
C THR A 514 0.14 -24.27 -12.67
N ALA A 515 -0.01 -25.58 -12.95
CA ALA A 515 -1.30 -26.15 -13.31
C ALA A 515 -2.33 -26.04 -12.16
N ILE A 516 -1.92 -26.25 -10.91
CA ILE A 516 -2.78 -26.05 -9.74
C ILE A 516 -3.18 -24.57 -9.61
N ALA A 517 -2.25 -23.64 -9.79
CA ALA A 517 -2.53 -22.21 -9.75
C ALA A 517 -3.49 -21.78 -10.87
N LEU A 518 -3.26 -22.25 -12.10
CA LEU A 518 -4.14 -21.99 -13.25
C LEU A 518 -5.52 -22.60 -13.03
N GLY A 519 -5.60 -23.84 -12.58
CA GLY A 519 -6.87 -24.52 -12.28
C GLY A 519 -7.66 -23.78 -11.21
N THR A 520 -6.99 -23.29 -10.17
CA THR A 520 -7.61 -22.47 -9.10
C THR A 520 -8.16 -21.16 -9.66
N ALA A 521 -7.41 -20.47 -10.54
CA ALA A 521 -7.85 -19.23 -11.18
C ALA A 521 -9.06 -19.46 -12.11
N LEU A 522 -9.05 -20.54 -12.89
CA LEU A 522 -10.16 -20.94 -13.79
C LEU A 522 -11.44 -21.26 -13.00
N VAL A 523 -11.33 -22.01 -11.91
CA VAL A 523 -12.46 -22.31 -11.03
C VAL A 523 -13.05 -21.04 -10.43
N GLY A 524 -12.21 -20.11 -9.98
CA GLY A 524 -12.67 -18.81 -9.47
C GLY A 524 -13.38 -17.95 -10.52
N ARG A 525 -13.20 -18.27 -11.81
CA ARG A 525 -13.93 -17.66 -12.95
C ARG A 525 -15.17 -18.46 -13.36
N GLY A 526 -15.42 -19.62 -12.73
CA GLY A 526 -16.53 -20.52 -13.03
C GLY A 526 -16.23 -21.57 -14.12
N GLU A 527 -14.98 -21.65 -14.60
CA GLU A 527 -14.55 -22.56 -15.66
C GLU A 527 -14.04 -23.91 -15.12
N VAL A 528 -14.85 -24.56 -14.29
CA VAL A 528 -14.47 -25.79 -13.56
C VAL A 528 -14.04 -26.92 -14.50
N ARG A 529 -14.75 -27.12 -15.59
CA ARG A 529 -14.43 -28.18 -16.57
C ARG A 529 -13.07 -27.96 -17.21
N THR A 530 -12.80 -26.73 -17.67
CA THR A 530 -11.50 -26.35 -18.25
C THR A 530 -10.37 -26.57 -17.25
N ALA A 531 -10.58 -26.19 -15.99
CA ALA A 531 -9.60 -26.41 -14.93
C ALA A 531 -9.24 -27.91 -14.78
N VAL A 532 -10.24 -28.78 -14.74
CA VAL A 532 -10.03 -30.23 -14.62
C VAL A 532 -9.34 -30.78 -15.87
N GLU A 533 -9.69 -30.31 -17.07
CA GLU A 533 -9.04 -30.70 -18.33
C GLU A 533 -7.55 -30.33 -18.38
N VAL A 534 -7.19 -29.12 -17.92
CA VAL A 534 -5.79 -28.68 -17.81
C VAL A 534 -5.00 -29.60 -16.88
N LEU A 535 -5.52 -29.91 -15.70
CA LEU A 535 -4.85 -30.81 -14.76
C LEU A 535 -4.69 -32.22 -15.31
N ARG A 536 -5.73 -32.80 -15.90
CA ARG A 536 -5.67 -34.14 -16.52
C ARG A 536 -4.72 -34.20 -17.73
N GLY A 537 -4.65 -33.11 -18.51
CA GLY A 537 -3.72 -33.04 -19.64
C GLY A 537 -2.26 -33.09 -19.18
N LEU A 538 -1.92 -32.53 -18.03
CA LEU A 538 -0.59 -32.62 -17.47
C LEU A 538 -0.31 -33.99 -16.85
N GLU A 539 -1.30 -34.64 -16.24
CA GLU A 539 -1.14 -35.92 -15.57
C GLU A 539 -0.51 -37.01 -16.50
N SER A 540 -0.90 -37.02 -17.76
CA SER A 540 -0.36 -37.97 -18.75
C SER A 540 1.14 -37.85 -18.98
N ARG A 541 1.72 -36.69 -18.65
CA ARG A 541 3.16 -36.40 -18.80
C ARG A 541 3.97 -36.70 -17.52
N LEU A 542 3.31 -37.13 -16.43
CA LEU A 542 3.92 -37.40 -15.12
C LEU A 542 4.17 -38.88 -14.83
N ALA A 543 4.22 -39.75 -15.84
CA ALA A 543 4.39 -41.21 -15.67
C ALA A 543 5.63 -41.61 -14.83
N GLY A 544 6.68 -40.78 -14.78
CA GLY A 544 7.87 -40.97 -13.94
C GLY A 544 7.79 -40.37 -12.54
N HIS A 545 6.70 -39.66 -12.19
CA HIS A 545 6.56 -38.90 -10.96
C HIS A 545 5.21 -39.16 -10.25
N PRO A 546 5.02 -40.34 -9.66
CA PRO A 546 3.73 -40.77 -9.11
C PRO A 546 3.23 -39.87 -7.98
N ASP A 547 4.12 -39.27 -7.19
CA ASP A 547 3.74 -38.34 -6.12
C ASP A 547 3.11 -37.06 -6.66
N LEU A 548 3.70 -36.53 -7.74
CA LEU A 548 3.18 -35.32 -8.40
C LEU A 548 1.86 -35.61 -9.12
N ALA A 549 1.71 -36.78 -9.70
CA ALA A 549 0.45 -37.21 -10.29
C ALA A 549 -0.66 -37.31 -9.23
N ARG A 550 -0.37 -37.85 -8.05
CA ARG A 550 -1.32 -37.91 -6.93
C ARG A 550 -1.71 -36.50 -6.42
N ALA A 551 -0.75 -35.58 -6.31
CA ALA A 551 -1.05 -34.20 -5.94
C ALA A 551 -1.99 -33.56 -6.97
N LEU A 552 -1.73 -33.78 -8.25
CA LEU A 552 -2.55 -33.22 -9.34
C LEU A 552 -3.97 -33.80 -9.36
N GLN A 553 -4.10 -35.13 -9.15
CA GLN A 553 -5.39 -35.83 -9.05
C GLN A 553 -6.21 -35.28 -7.85
N THR A 554 -5.55 -35.09 -6.71
CA THR A 554 -6.18 -34.52 -5.51
C THR A 554 -6.66 -33.09 -5.78
N ALA A 555 -5.83 -32.25 -6.43
CA ALA A 555 -6.21 -30.91 -6.84
C ALA A 555 -7.43 -30.93 -7.79
N SER A 556 -7.42 -31.83 -8.79
CA SER A 556 -8.52 -31.99 -9.74
C SER A 556 -9.82 -32.39 -9.03
N ALA A 557 -9.77 -33.34 -8.10
CA ALA A 557 -10.93 -33.78 -7.33
C ALA A 557 -11.48 -32.65 -6.44
N LEU A 558 -10.62 -31.86 -5.79
CA LEU A 558 -11.03 -30.72 -4.96
C LEU A 558 -11.65 -29.60 -5.80
N LEU A 559 -11.00 -29.21 -6.90
CA LEU A 559 -11.47 -28.14 -7.77
C LEU A 559 -12.81 -28.48 -8.44
N SER A 560 -13.07 -29.79 -8.67
CA SER A 560 -14.35 -30.26 -9.18
C SER A 560 -15.54 -30.02 -8.26
N ASP A 561 -15.32 -29.76 -6.95
CA ASP A 561 -16.37 -29.56 -5.95
C ASP A 561 -17.34 -28.40 -6.27
N GLN A 562 -16.91 -27.45 -7.11
CA GLN A 562 -17.73 -26.30 -7.50
C GLN A 562 -18.77 -26.60 -8.59
N ASP A 563 -18.61 -27.72 -9.33
CA ASP A 563 -19.60 -28.17 -10.32
C ASP A 563 -20.18 -29.54 -9.93
N GLN A 564 -21.50 -29.63 -9.87
CA GLN A 564 -22.20 -30.84 -9.41
C GLN A 564 -21.95 -32.07 -10.27
N THR A 565 -21.77 -31.90 -11.58
CA THR A 565 -21.55 -33.02 -12.53
C THR A 565 -20.09 -33.45 -12.49
N VAL A 566 -19.18 -32.51 -12.59
CA VAL A 566 -17.74 -32.77 -12.56
C VAL A 566 -17.32 -33.36 -11.20
N ARG A 567 -17.91 -32.89 -10.09
CA ARG A 567 -17.72 -33.47 -8.75
C ARG A 567 -18.07 -34.96 -8.71
N ARG A 568 -19.24 -35.34 -9.20
CA ARG A 568 -19.69 -36.75 -9.17
C ARG A 568 -18.79 -37.66 -10.01
N GLU A 569 -18.31 -37.17 -11.13
CA GLU A 569 -17.36 -37.89 -12.00
C GLU A 569 -16.01 -38.08 -11.30
N ALA A 570 -15.46 -37.00 -10.73
CA ALA A 570 -14.17 -37.04 -10.06
C ALA A 570 -14.17 -37.96 -8.83
N TYR A 571 -15.21 -37.88 -7.99
CA TYR A 571 -15.29 -38.71 -6.79
C TYR A 571 -15.56 -40.19 -7.09
N ARG A 572 -16.37 -40.53 -8.12
CA ARG A 572 -16.50 -41.91 -8.56
C ARG A 572 -15.15 -42.49 -9.01
N TRP A 573 -14.47 -41.73 -9.85
CA TRP A 573 -13.15 -42.14 -10.32
C TRP A 573 -12.17 -42.36 -9.18
N LEU A 574 -12.16 -41.41 -8.20
CA LEU A 574 -11.27 -41.49 -7.03
C LEU A 574 -11.64 -42.70 -6.14
N THR A 575 -12.91 -42.96 -5.94
CA THR A 575 -13.41 -44.14 -5.19
C THR A 575 -13.04 -45.44 -5.87
N ASP A 576 -13.35 -45.57 -7.18
CA ASP A 576 -13.00 -46.74 -7.97
C ASP A 576 -11.49 -47.00 -8.00
N THR A 577 -10.67 -45.93 -8.01
CA THR A 577 -9.23 -46.05 -7.96
C THR A 577 -8.75 -46.49 -6.59
N ALA A 578 -9.30 -45.93 -5.52
CA ALA A 578 -8.94 -46.29 -4.14
C ALA A 578 -9.29 -47.73 -3.79
N GLU A 579 -10.39 -48.25 -4.35
CA GLU A 579 -10.79 -49.65 -4.16
C GLU A 579 -9.85 -50.64 -4.89
N ARG A 580 -9.39 -50.27 -6.07
CA ARG A 580 -8.52 -51.13 -6.90
C ARG A 580 -7.04 -51.02 -6.56
N SER A 581 -6.58 -49.84 -6.26
CA SER A 581 -5.16 -49.49 -6.08
C SER A 581 -5.01 -48.33 -5.13
N PRO A 582 -5.18 -48.53 -3.80
CA PRO A 582 -5.12 -47.43 -2.78
C PRO A 582 -3.84 -46.61 -2.85
N GLU A 583 -2.74 -47.21 -3.25
CA GLU A 583 -1.42 -46.58 -3.38
C GLU A 583 -1.39 -45.48 -4.48
N LEU A 584 -2.28 -45.53 -5.45
CA LEU A 584 -2.37 -44.55 -6.52
C LEU A 584 -3.09 -43.26 -6.04
N VAL A 585 -3.89 -43.35 -4.99
CA VAL A 585 -4.66 -42.22 -4.48
C VAL A 585 -3.86 -41.36 -3.50
N GLY A 586 -2.99 -41.97 -2.68
CA GLY A 586 -2.17 -41.26 -1.67
C GLY A 586 -2.98 -40.70 -0.50
N ALA A 587 -2.29 -40.22 0.53
CA ALA A 587 -2.90 -39.74 1.78
C ALA A 587 -3.89 -38.58 1.56
N SER A 588 -3.55 -37.60 0.72
CA SER A 588 -4.40 -36.40 0.46
C SER A 588 -5.70 -36.79 -0.28
N GLY A 589 -5.62 -37.67 -1.25
CA GLY A 589 -6.81 -38.18 -1.97
C GLY A 589 -7.70 -39.06 -1.07
N GLN A 590 -7.10 -39.91 -0.21
CA GLN A 590 -7.84 -40.67 0.80
C GLN A 590 -8.53 -39.73 1.82
N ALA A 591 -7.90 -38.64 2.23
CA ALA A 591 -8.52 -37.63 3.09
C ALA A 591 -9.75 -36.97 2.42
N LEU A 592 -9.69 -36.68 1.10
CA LEU A 592 -10.86 -36.22 0.33
C LEU A 592 -12.00 -37.25 0.32
N LEU A 593 -11.71 -38.54 0.21
CA LEU A 593 -12.73 -39.60 0.30
C LEU A 593 -13.36 -39.65 1.69
N VAL A 594 -12.57 -39.46 2.76
CA VAL A 594 -13.13 -39.34 4.12
C VAL A 594 -14.07 -38.10 4.24
N ARG A 595 -13.68 -36.96 3.70
CA ARG A 595 -14.52 -35.74 3.65
C ARG A 595 -15.80 -35.99 2.84
N TYR A 596 -15.69 -36.68 1.71
CA TYR A 596 -16.86 -37.03 0.90
C TYR A 596 -17.82 -37.92 1.68
N ALA A 597 -17.35 -39.02 2.29
CA ALA A 597 -18.17 -39.95 3.08
C ALA A 597 -18.81 -39.21 4.31
N ALA A 598 -18.08 -38.29 4.95
CA ALA A 598 -18.61 -37.46 6.03
C ALA A 598 -19.78 -36.59 5.55
N THR A 599 -19.65 -35.95 4.38
CA THR A 599 -20.71 -35.09 3.82
C THR A 599 -21.88 -35.89 3.23
N ALA A 600 -21.64 -37.08 2.71
CA ALA A 600 -22.67 -38.00 2.22
C ALA A 600 -23.54 -38.58 3.37
N GLY A 601 -23.02 -38.59 4.59
CA GLY A 601 -23.71 -39.18 5.75
C GLY A 601 -23.48 -40.67 5.90
N ASP A 602 -22.32 -41.16 5.46
CA ASP A 602 -21.96 -42.59 5.43
C ASP A 602 -20.91 -42.94 6.49
N LEU A 603 -20.34 -41.94 7.20
CA LEU A 603 -19.22 -42.15 8.11
C LEU A 603 -19.46 -41.43 9.45
N PRO A 604 -19.22 -42.06 10.62
CA PRO A 604 -19.21 -41.41 11.91
C PRO A 604 -18.02 -40.49 12.11
N ALA A 605 -18.18 -39.37 12.84
CA ALA A 605 -17.14 -38.40 13.13
C ALA A 605 -15.86 -39.03 13.73
N ARG A 606 -16.06 -39.91 14.73
CA ARG A 606 -14.95 -40.61 15.39
C ARG A 606 -14.11 -41.45 14.42
N GLU A 607 -14.75 -42.12 13.52
CA GLU A 607 -14.06 -42.96 12.50
C GLU A 607 -13.40 -42.07 11.44
N ALA A 608 -14.04 -40.96 11.01
CA ALA A 608 -13.44 -39.99 10.12
C ALA A 608 -12.15 -39.43 10.71
N MET A 609 -12.18 -38.97 11.95
CA MET A 609 -10.99 -38.43 12.63
C MET A 609 -9.90 -39.47 12.86
N ARG A 610 -10.31 -40.70 13.19
CA ARG A 610 -9.32 -41.80 13.32
C ARG A 610 -8.57 -42.04 12.01
N ARG A 611 -9.26 -42.10 10.87
CA ARG A 611 -8.65 -42.28 9.55
C ARG A 611 -7.74 -41.13 9.20
N LEU A 612 -8.20 -39.89 9.40
CA LEU A 612 -7.41 -38.68 9.09
C LEU A 612 -6.14 -38.57 9.94
N ARG A 613 -6.24 -38.92 11.25
CA ARG A 613 -5.04 -38.95 12.10
C ARG A 613 -4.00 -39.96 11.63
N THR A 614 -4.43 -41.13 11.13
CA THR A 614 -3.51 -42.11 10.53
C THR A 614 -2.84 -41.53 9.28
N LEU A 615 -3.60 -40.88 8.36
CA LEU A 615 -3.06 -40.26 7.16
C LEU A 615 -2.10 -39.10 7.47
N LEU A 616 -2.35 -38.34 8.52
CA LEU A 616 -1.48 -37.24 8.96
C LEU A 616 -0.12 -37.70 9.53
N THR A 617 0.04 -38.99 9.86
CA THR A 617 1.33 -39.56 10.27
C THR A 617 2.19 -40.01 9.08
N GLU A 618 1.62 -40.12 7.89
CA GLU A 618 2.34 -40.48 6.67
C GLU A 618 3.13 -39.27 6.15
N PRO A 619 4.37 -39.49 5.65
CA PRO A 619 5.12 -38.42 5.01
C PRO A 619 4.38 -37.98 3.74
N ALA A 620 4.03 -36.70 3.66
CA ALA A 620 3.35 -36.12 2.50
C ALA A 620 4.33 -35.30 1.65
N ASP A 621 4.16 -35.35 0.33
CA ASP A 621 4.83 -34.44 -0.58
C ASP A 621 4.39 -32.99 -0.26
N PRO A 622 5.31 -32.00 -0.19
CA PRO A 622 4.97 -30.61 0.11
C PRO A 622 3.91 -29.99 -0.79
N LEU A 623 3.70 -30.47 -2.01
CA LEU A 623 2.59 -30.02 -2.88
C LEU A 623 1.25 -30.65 -2.51
N ALA A 624 1.26 -31.84 -1.90
CA ALA A 624 0.07 -32.56 -1.49
C ALA A 624 -0.33 -32.28 -0.03
N GLU A 625 0.62 -31.89 0.82
CA GLU A 625 0.38 -31.63 2.24
C GLU A 625 -0.72 -30.59 2.51
N PRO A 626 -0.81 -29.44 1.81
CA PRO A 626 -1.90 -28.48 2.04
C PRO A 626 -3.29 -29.07 1.84
N PHE A 627 -3.45 -29.98 0.88
CA PHE A 627 -4.74 -30.67 0.64
C PHE A 627 -5.11 -31.59 1.81
N LEU A 628 -4.13 -32.32 2.35
CA LEU A 628 -4.34 -33.18 3.50
C LEU A 628 -4.72 -32.37 4.75
N LEU A 629 -3.93 -31.32 5.05
CA LEU A 629 -4.14 -30.46 6.22
C LEU A 629 -5.49 -29.73 6.16
N GLY A 630 -5.82 -29.11 5.03
CA GLY A 630 -7.06 -28.36 4.91
C GLY A 630 -8.30 -29.27 4.93
N THR A 631 -8.21 -30.46 4.31
CA THR A 631 -9.29 -31.44 4.37
C THR A 631 -9.50 -31.97 5.79
N ALA A 632 -8.42 -32.30 6.49
CA ALA A 632 -8.46 -32.76 7.87
C ALA A 632 -9.00 -31.65 8.83
N ALA A 633 -8.59 -30.39 8.62
CA ALA A 633 -9.07 -29.25 9.39
C ALA A 633 -10.60 -29.08 9.27
N ALA A 634 -11.14 -29.14 8.06
CA ALA A 634 -12.57 -29.04 7.82
C ALA A 634 -13.36 -30.16 8.51
N VAL A 635 -12.88 -31.40 8.42
CA VAL A 635 -13.52 -32.54 9.08
C VAL A 635 -13.40 -32.47 10.60
N ALA A 636 -12.27 -32.05 11.14
CA ALA A 636 -12.07 -31.83 12.57
C ALA A 636 -13.04 -30.76 13.12
N GLN A 637 -13.24 -29.66 12.37
CA GLN A 637 -14.23 -28.63 12.72
C GLN A 637 -15.65 -29.22 12.75
N TRP A 638 -16.04 -30.08 11.80
CA TRP A 638 -17.34 -30.75 11.81
C TRP A 638 -17.48 -31.79 12.93
N ALA A 639 -16.35 -32.37 13.36
CA ALA A 639 -16.32 -33.31 14.48
C ALA A 639 -16.34 -32.64 15.86
N ASP A 640 -16.47 -31.33 15.94
CA ASP A 640 -16.35 -30.49 17.15
C ASP A 640 -14.98 -30.55 17.83
N GLU A 641 -13.94 -31.00 17.12
CA GLU A 641 -12.55 -31.01 17.59
C GLU A 641 -11.86 -29.69 17.21
N LEU A 642 -12.39 -28.56 17.74
CA LEU A 642 -12.08 -27.20 17.27
C LEU A 642 -10.61 -26.81 17.47
N ASP A 643 -9.98 -27.25 18.54
CA ASP A 643 -8.57 -26.94 18.83
C ASP A 643 -7.62 -27.72 17.88
N GLU A 644 -7.98 -28.93 17.50
CA GLU A 644 -7.22 -29.69 16.49
C GLU A 644 -7.40 -29.08 15.11
N ALA A 645 -8.63 -28.66 14.78
CA ALA A 645 -8.92 -27.96 13.54
C ALA A 645 -8.11 -26.67 13.40
N GLU A 646 -8.01 -25.88 14.48
CA GLU A 646 -7.23 -24.63 14.51
C GLU A 646 -5.73 -24.87 14.27
N ARG A 647 -5.14 -25.85 14.97
CA ARG A 647 -3.73 -26.24 14.75
C ARG A 647 -3.46 -26.68 13.31
N LEU A 648 -4.38 -27.44 12.71
CA LEU A 648 -4.26 -27.88 11.32
C LEU A 648 -4.38 -26.71 10.34
N VAL A 649 -5.26 -25.75 10.60
CA VAL A 649 -5.38 -24.51 9.81
C VAL A 649 -4.10 -23.69 9.90
N GLU A 650 -3.57 -23.45 11.09
CA GLU A 650 -2.32 -22.70 11.28
C GLU A 650 -1.14 -23.35 10.54
N ARG A 651 -0.98 -24.67 10.70
CA ARG A 651 0.06 -25.41 9.98
C ARG A 651 -0.12 -25.33 8.47
N GLY A 652 -1.37 -25.48 7.99
CA GLY A 652 -1.68 -25.43 6.56
C GLY A 652 -1.40 -24.04 5.96
N LEU A 653 -1.75 -22.96 6.65
CA LEU A 653 -1.48 -21.60 6.21
C LEU A 653 0.02 -21.24 6.26
N ALA A 654 0.73 -21.68 7.30
CA ALA A 654 2.18 -21.47 7.40
C ALA A 654 2.97 -22.12 6.25
N GLY A 655 2.45 -23.22 5.68
CA GLY A 655 3.06 -23.92 4.54
C GLY A 655 2.74 -23.30 3.18
N GLN A 656 1.87 -22.28 3.08
CA GLN A 656 1.51 -21.65 1.81
C GLN A 656 2.57 -20.64 1.37
N HIS A 657 2.83 -20.62 0.06
CA HIS A 657 3.72 -19.62 -0.52
C HIS A 657 2.93 -18.33 -0.82
N PRO A 658 3.33 -17.17 -0.28
CA PRO A 658 2.51 -15.95 -0.32
C PRO A 658 2.27 -15.38 -1.73
N SER A 659 3.07 -15.79 -2.70
CA SER A 659 2.94 -15.34 -4.10
C SER A 659 2.26 -16.37 -5.01
N LEU A 660 1.82 -17.51 -4.48
CA LEU A 660 1.27 -18.61 -5.30
C LEU A 660 -0.19 -18.84 -4.98
N LEU A 661 -1.01 -18.86 -6.01
CA LEU A 661 -2.41 -19.20 -5.88
C LEU A 661 -2.57 -20.72 -5.62
N HIS A 662 -3.22 -21.06 -4.52
CA HIS A 662 -3.48 -22.43 -4.15
C HIS A 662 -4.93 -22.60 -3.61
N PRO A 663 -5.70 -23.63 -4.01
CA PRO A 663 -7.10 -23.75 -3.63
C PRO A 663 -7.31 -23.94 -2.13
N MET A 664 -6.32 -24.51 -1.44
CA MET A 664 -6.42 -24.73 0.01
C MET A 664 -6.17 -23.48 0.85
N GLU A 665 -5.60 -22.42 0.32
CA GLU A 665 -5.43 -21.15 1.06
C GLU A 665 -6.79 -20.60 1.50
N GLN A 666 -7.69 -20.39 0.53
CA GLN A 666 -9.04 -19.89 0.83
C GLN A 666 -9.84 -20.90 1.68
N ALA A 667 -9.73 -22.20 1.39
CA ALA A 667 -10.43 -23.23 2.16
C ALA A 667 -9.97 -23.27 3.64
N LEU A 668 -8.70 -23.05 3.92
CA LEU A 668 -8.17 -22.94 5.29
C LEU A 668 -8.66 -21.68 5.98
N VAL A 669 -8.67 -20.54 5.29
CA VAL A 669 -9.23 -19.28 5.81
C VAL A 669 -10.72 -19.46 6.12
N ASP A 670 -11.48 -20.08 5.24
CA ASP A 670 -12.91 -20.37 5.44
C ASP A 670 -13.14 -21.30 6.64
N THR A 671 -12.30 -22.34 6.79
CA THR A 671 -12.35 -23.23 7.96
C THR A 671 -12.07 -22.48 9.27
N ARG A 672 -11.16 -21.50 9.26
CA ARG A 672 -10.91 -20.63 10.44
C ARG A 672 -12.16 -19.82 10.81
N TRP A 673 -12.88 -19.27 9.84
CA TRP A 673 -14.16 -18.61 10.07
C TRP A 673 -15.20 -19.58 10.63
N ASP A 674 -15.27 -20.81 10.10
CA ASP A 674 -16.15 -21.87 10.59
C ASP A 674 -15.87 -22.23 12.06
N ILE A 675 -14.58 -22.30 12.46
CA ILE A 675 -14.15 -22.56 13.84
C ILE A 675 -14.61 -21.43 14.78
N VAL A 676 -14.37 -20.17 14.40
CA VAL A 676 -14.77 -18.99 15.18
C VAL A 676 -16.30 -18.95 15.36
N ALA A 677 -17.05 -19.26 14.29
CA ALA A 677 -18.50 -19.35 14.33
C ALA A 677 -18.97 -20.51 15.21
N ALA A 678 -18.32 -21.67 15.13
CA ALA A 678 -18.65 -22.85 15.96
C ALA A 678 -18.44 -22.60 17.46
N ARG A 679 -17.47 -21.75 17.82
CA ARG A 679 -17.25 -21.28 19.20
C ARG A 679 -18.26 -20.21 19.64
N GLY A 680 -19.07 -19.67 18.75
CA GLY A 680 -19.99 -18.57 19.03
C GLY A 680 -19.31 -17.22 19.32
N ALA A 681 -18.09 -17.02 18.83
CA ALA A 681 -17.31 -15.80 19.04
C ALA A 681 -17.75 -14.68 18.07
N TYR A 682 -19.00 -14.22 18.22
CA TYR A 682 -19.64 -13.26 17.32
C TYR A 682 -18.88 -11.93 17.21
N GLY A 683 -18.27 -11.46 18.31
CA GLY A 683 -17.44 -10.25 18.30
C GLY A 683 -16.22 -10.37 17.38
N ALA A 684 -15.55 -11.52 17.39
CA ALA A 684 -14.40 -11.78 16.51
C ALA A 684 -14.81 -11.85 15.03
N LEU A 685 -15.96 -12.47 14.74
CA LEU A 685 -16.52 -12.49 13.38
C LEU A 685 -16.81 -11.07 12.85
N LEU A 686 -17.33 -10.19 13.69
CA LEU A 686 -17.63 -8.81 13.29
C LEU A 686 -16.37 -7.95 13.17
N ALA A 687 -15.35 -8.18 13.99
CA ALA A 687 -14.07 -7.50 13.91
C ALA A 687 -13.29 -7.84 12.61
N GLY A 688 -13.36 -9.08 12.13
CA GLY A 688 -12.74 -9.53 10.89
C GLY A 688 -13.42 -9.05 9.59
N ARG A 689 -14.58 -8.40 9.67
CA ARG A 689 -15.36 -7.93 8.51
C ARG A 689 -14.59 -7.07 7.50
N PRO A 690 -13.71 -6.12 7.91
CA PRO A 690 -12.93 -5.33 6.96
C PRO A 690 -12.00 -6.16 6.06
N GLU A 691 -11.45 -7.24 6.57
CA GLU A 691 -10.59 -8.17 5.80
C GLU A 691 -11.41 -8.96 4.79
N ALA A 692 -12.56 -9.48 5.21
CA ALA A 692 -13.50 -10.17 4.33
C ALA A 692 -13.99 -9.28 3.18
N THR A 693 -14.23 -8.00 3.45
CA THR A 693 -14.66 -7.03 2.44
C THR A 693 -13.56 -6.74 1.41
N ARG A 694 -12.28 -6.71 1.83
CA ARG A 694 -11.15 -6.54 0.91
C ARG A 694 -10.91 -7.77 0.02
N ALA A 695 -11.19 -8.96 0.53
CA ALA A 695 -11.06 -10.20 -0.22
C ALA A 695 -12.14 -10.37 -1.32
N ARG A 696 -13.19 -9.54 -1.35
CA ARG A 696 -14.23 -9.58 -2.38
C ARG A 696 -13.67 -9.11 -3.72
N ARG A 697 -13.79 -9.98 -4.72
CA ARG A 697 -13.58 -9.60 -6.13
C ARG A 697 -14.85 -8.95 -6.65
N SER A 698 -14.71 -7.88 -7.41
CA SER A 698 -15.85 -7.21 -8.08
C SER A 698 -16.58 -8.20 -8.96
N GLY A 699 -17.89 -8.39 -8.74
CA GLY A 699 -18.75 -9.31 -9.50
C GLY A 699 -18.78 -10.75 -9.01
N ALA A 700 -18.06 -11.11 -7.95
CA ALA A 700 -18.19 -12.42 -7.30
C ALA A 700 -19.40 -12.43 -6.34
N GLY A 701 -20.04 -13.63 -6.18
CA GLY A 701 -21.09 -13.87 -5.20
C GLY A 701 -20.57 -13.74 -3.75
N PRO A 702 -21.43 -14.09 -2.75
CA PRO A 702 -21.03 -14.05 -1.35
C PRO A 702 -19.90 -15.02 -1.05
N VAL A 703 -18.99 -14.64 -0.15
CA VAL A 703 -17.94 -15.50 0.40
C VAL A 703 -18.34 -16.10 1.74
N ASN A 704 -17.62 -17.11 2.23
CA ASN A 704 -17.94 -17.77 3.50
C ASN A 704 -18.02 -16.79 4.69
N ALA A 705 -17.10 -15.85 4.76
CA ALA A 705 -17.08 -14.80 5.78
C ALA A 705 -18.35 -13.92 5.78
N ASP A 706 -19.02 -13.72 4.63
CA ASP A 706 -20.27 -12.96 4.56
C ASP A 706 -21.40 -13.70 5.26
N ALA A 707 -21.48 -15.01 5.07
CA ALA A 707 -22.48 -15.85 5.74
C ALA A 707 -22.31 -15.81 7.27
N HIS A 708 -21.07 -15.94 7.75
CA HIS A 708 -20.78 -15.87 9.18
C HIS A 708 -20.99 -14.47 9.77
N THR A 709 -20.61 -13.43 9.03
CA THR A 709 -20.88 -12.04 9.41
C THR A 709 -22.38 -11.79 9.53
N LEU A 710 -23.16 -12.28 8.56
CA LEU A 710 -24.60 -12.15 8.56
C LEU A 710 -25.22 -12.83 9.79
N LEU A 711 -24.80 -14.06 10.10
CA LEU A 711 -25.24 -14.77 11.31
C LEU A 711 -24.84 -14.04 12.59
N ALA A 712 -23.61 -13.51 12.67
CA ALA A 712 -23.14 -12.75 13.83
C ALA A 712 -23.92 -11.44 14.04
N LEU A 713 -24.27 -10.73 12.95
CA LEU A 713 -25.14 -9.56 13.00
C LEU A 713 -26.54 -9.90 13.53
N VAL A 714 -27.11 -11.00 13.08
CA VAL A 714 -28.41 -11.49 13.58
C VAL A 714 -28.34 -11.85 15.07
N GLU A 715 -27.31 -12.59 15.47
CA GLU A 715 -27.13 -13.01 16.86
C GLU A 715 -26.91 -11.83 17.81
N THR A 716 -26.17 -10.80 17.38
CA THR A 716 -25.92 -9.58 18.15
C THR A 716 -27.03 -8.54 18.05
N GLY A 717 -28.14 -8.82 17.35
CA GLY A 717 -29.32 -7.96 17.27
C GLY A 717 -29.16 -6.77 16.29
N ARG A 718 -28.11 -6.74 15.46
CA ARG A 718 -27.81 -5.68 14.48
C ARG A 718 -28.57 -5.93 13.16
N LEU A 719 -29.93 -6.07 13.25
CA LEU A 719 -30.77 -6.46 12.12
C LEU A 719 -30.74 -5.50 10.91
N PRO A 720 -30.68 -4.16 11.07
CA PRO A 720 -30.57 -3.25 9.92
C PRO A 720 -29.29 -3.50 9.11
N GLU A 721 -28.18 -3.76 9.77
CA GLU A 721 -26.91 -4.06 9.11
C GLU A 721 -26.90 -5.44 8.47
N ALA A 722 -27.53 -6.43 9.15
CA ALA A 722 -27.72 -7.77 8.60
C ALA A 722 -28.52 -7.71 7.28
N ARG A 723 -29.59 -6.90 7.25
CA ARG A 723 -30.41 -6.70 6.05
C ARG A 723 -29.59 -6.02 4.94
N GLY A 724 -28.88 -4.94 5.25
CA GLY A 724 -28.00 -4.27 4.29
C GLY A 724 -26.96 -5.21 3.67
N LEU A 725 -26.38 -6.13 4.47
CA LEU A 725 -25.47 -7.16 3.96
C LEU A 725 -26.19 -8.18 3.09
N ALA A 726 -27.37 -8.66 3.51
CA ALA A 726 -28.16 -9.63 2.75
C ALA A 726 -28.57 -9.09 1.36
N ASP A 727 -28.89 -7.79 1.27
CA ASP A 727 -29.33 -7.12 0.06
C ASP A 727 -28.16 -6.71 -0.89
N THR A 728 -26.91 -6.88 -0.45
CA THR A 728 -25.72 -6.54 -1.28
C THR A 728 -25.60 -7.43 -2.51
N PHE A 729 -26.13 -8.67 -2.47
CA PHE A 729 -25.94 -9.68 -3.51
C PHE A 729 -27.25 -9.98 -4.26
N ASP A 730 -27.21 -9.87 -5.61
CA ASP A 730 -28.26 -10.46 -6.46
C ASP A 730 -27.98 -11.95 -6.63
N LEU A 731 -28.70 -12.77 -5.88
CA LEU A 731 -28.46 -14.22 -5.87
C LEU A 731 -29.05 -14.97 -7.08
N ARG A 732 -29.78 -14.26 -7.99
CA ARG A 732 -30.40 -14.89 -9.16
C ARG A 732 -29.37 -15.32 -10.19
N ASP A 733 -28.35 -14.50 -10.39
CA ASP A 733 -27.28 -14.73 -11.36
C ASP A 733 -25.97 -15.20 -10.70
N THR A 734 -26.00 -15.47 -9.38
CA THR A 734 -24.80 -15.95 -8.66
C THR A 734 -24.56 -17.41 -8.98
N PRO A 735 -23.35 -17.78 -9.42
CA PRO A 735 -22.97 -19.18 -9.69
C PRO A 735 -23.21 -20.08 -8.47
N ASP A 736 -23.57 -21.35 -8.72
CA ASP A 736 -23.76 -22.32 -7.65
C ASP A 736 -22.42 -22.64 -6.98
N SER A 737 -22.32 -22.38 -5.68
CA SER A 737 -21.12 -22.57 -4.88
C SER A 737 -21.46 -23.02 -3.45
N TRP A 738 -20.45 -23.44 -2.69
CA TRP A 738 -20.60 -23.76 -1.27
C TRP A 738 -20.92 -22.50 -0.46
N GLU A 739 -20.28 -21.40 -0.80
CA GLU A 739 -20.42 -20.10 -0.14
C GLU A 739 -21.82 -19.52 -0.33
N LEU A 740 -22.35 -19.59 -1.55
CA LEU A 740 -23.75 -19.22 -1.84
C LEU A 740 -24.71 -20.05 -0.99
N ASN A 741 -24.47 -21.34 -0.86
CA ASN A 741 -25.33 -22.22 -0.09
C ASN A 741 -25.34 -21.84 1.39
N ARG A 742 -24.19 -21.53 1.98
CA ARG A 742 -24.07 -21.05 3.35
C ARG A 742 -24.72 -19.67 3.54
N PHE A 743 -24.57 -18.80 2.56
CA PHE A 743 -25.20 -17.48 2.60
C PHE A 743 -26.72 -17.54 2.52
N LEU A 744 -27.29 -18.43 1.70
CA LEU A 744 -28.73 -18.71 1.68
C LEU A 744 -29.23 -19.17 3.04
N TYR A 745 -28.48 -20.05 3.70
CA TYR A 745 -28.80 -20.47 5.05
C TYR A 745 -28.82 -19.28 6.04
N ALA A 746 -27.79 -18.46 6.03
CA ALA A 746 -27.68 -17.29 6.89
C ALA A 746 -28.78 -16.27 6.63
N ARG A 747 -29.14 -16.03 5.35
CA ARG A 747 -30.26 -15.17 4.97
C ARG A 747 -31.63 -15.75 5.45
N GLY A 748 -31.79 -17.05 5.36
CA GLY A 748 -32.94 -17.72 5.89
C GLY A 748 -33.10 -17.50 7.41
N VAL A 749 -31.98 -17.54 8.17
CA VAL A 749 -32.00 -17.24 9.63
C VAL A 749 -32.36 -15.77 9.88
N LEU A 750 -31.90 -14.82 9.09
CA LEU A 750 -32.28 -13.41 9.17
C LEU A 750 -33.78 -13.26 8.94
N ARG A 751 -34.32 -13.77 7.83
CA ARG A 751 -35.73 -13.70 7.47
C ARG A 751 -36.65 -14.32 8.56
N PHE A 752 -36.23 -15.46 9.07
CA PHE A 752 -36.95 -16.11 10.18
C PHE A 752 -37.00 -15.22 11.43
N THR A 753 -35.90 -14.57 11.75
CA THR A 753 -35.79 -13.66 12.90
C THR A 753 -36.66 -12.41 12.72
N GLU A 754 -36.79 -11.92 11.48
CA GLU A 754 -37.66 -10.78 11.13
C GLU A 754 -39.14 -11.14 10.99
N GLY A 755 -39.48 -12.43 11.05
CA GLY A 755 -40.88 -12.93 10.94
C GLY A 755 -41.31 -13.28 9.52
N ASP A 756 -40.43 -13.13 8.49
CA ASP A 756 -40.66 -13.67 7.13
C ASP A 756 -40.38 -15.17 7.09
N VAL A 757 -41.30 -15.93 7.71
CA VAL A 757 -41.15 -17.37 7.85
C VAL A 757 -41.26 -18.10 6.50
N ALA A 758 -42.02 -17.55 5.55
CA ALA A 758 -42.19 -18.15 4.22
C ALA A 758 -40.93 -17.97 3.37
N GLY A 759 -40.35 -16.76 3.36
CA GLY A 759 -39.10 -16.50 2.70
C GLY A 759 -37.93 -17.28 3.31
N ALA A 760 -37.89 -17.42 4.63
CA ALA A 760 -36.92 -18.25 5.34
C ALA A 760 -37.00 -19.72 4.92
N LEU A 761 -38.22 -20.29 4.87
CA LEU A 761 -38.46 -21.66 4.44
C LEU A 761 -37.98 -21.87 3.00
N HIS A 762 -38.27 -20.92 2.11
CA HIS A 762 -37.78 -20.98 0.73
C HIS A 762 -36.24 -21.06 0.67
N ASP A 763 -35.53 -20.20 1.40
CA ASP A 763 -34.06 -20.21 1.43
C ASP A 763 -33.52 -21.54 1.99
N PHE A 764 -34.10 -22.09 3.04
CA PHE A 764 -33.66 -23.36 3.61
C PHE A 764 -33.93 -24.55 2.71
N LEU A 765 -35.06 -24.60 2.01
CA LEU A 765 -35.35 -25.66 1.06
C LEU A 765 -34.47 -25.58 -0.16
N GLU A 766 -34.15 -24.38 -0.68
CA GLU A 766 -33.21 -24.19 -1.77
C GLU A 766 -31.80 -24.60 -1.36
N CYS A 767 -31.36 -24.29 -0.16
CA CYS A 767 -30.14 -24.80 0.42
C CYS A 767 -30.11 -26.34 0.41
N GLY A 768 -31.21 -26.97 0.84
CA GLY A 768 -31.33 -28.42 0.82
C GLY A 768 -31.31 -29.04 -0.57
N ARG A 769 -31.97 -28.44 -1.54
CA ARG A 769 -31.97 -28.87 -2.94
C ARG A 769 -30.56 -28.88 -3.52
N ARG A 770 -29.80 -27.79 -3.31
CA ARG A 770 -28.41 -27.62 -3.77
C ARG A 770 -27.46 -28.64 -3.12
N GLN A 771 -27.57 -28.85 -1.81
CA GLN A 771 -26.78 -29.86 -1.10
C GLN A 771 -27.06 -31.27 -1.60
N SER A 772 -28.35 -31.63 -1.74
CA SER A 772 -28.74 -32.96 -2.22
C SER A 772 -28.25 -33.22 -3.64
N ALA A 773 -28.23 -32.19 -4.51
CA ALA A 773 -27.69 -32.33 -5.87
C ALA A 773 -26.16 -32.61 -5.86
N ARG A 774 -25.43 -32.17 -4.83
CA ARG A 774 -24.00 -32.47 -4.60
C ARG A 774 -23.79 -33.78 -3.81
N ALA A 775 -24.81 -34.58 -3.55
CA ALA A 775 -24.75 -35.72 -2.64
C ALA A 775 -24.28 -35.38 -1.22
N VAL A 776 -24.58 -34.18 -0.74
CA VAL A 776 -24.31 -33.72 0.62
C VAL A 776 -25.60 -33.89 1.44
N LEU A 777 -25.67 -34.99 2.18
CA LEU A 777 -26.84 -35.34 2.97
C LEU A 777 -26.66 -35.08 4.46
N SER A 778 -25.42 -35.16 4.95
CA SER A 778 -25.08 -34.96 6.37
C SER A 778 -25.39 -33.54 6.81
N PRO A 779 -25.88 -33.32 8.07
CA PRO A 779 -26.16 -31.99 8.60
C PRO A 779 -24.93 -31.20 9.04
N VAL A 780 -23.73 -31.67 8.71
CA VAL A 780 -22.46 -31.07 9.17
C VAL A 780 -22.14 -29.73 8.50
N VAL A 781 -22.56 -29.54 7.23
CA VAL A 781 -22.29 -28.32 6.47
C VAL A 781 -23.30 -27.21 6.82
N THR A 782 -24.57 -27.44 6.54
CA THR A 782 -25.68 -26.56 6.92
C THR A 782 -26.88 -27.41 7.36
N PRO A 783 -27.45 -27.19 8.54
CA PRO A 783 -28.55 -27.98 9.09
C PRO A 783 -29.92 -27.48 8.58
N TRP A 784 -30.08 -27.43 7.27
CA TRP A 784 -31.22 -26.84 6.61
C TRP A 784 -32.56 -27.52 6.97
N ARG A 785 -32.53 -28.85 7.20
CA ARG A 785 -33.77 -29.61 7.58
C ARG A 785 -34.27 -29.20 8.95
N SER A 786 -33.34 -28.99 9.90
CA SER A 786 -33.71 -28.47 11.24
C SER A 786 -34.34 -27.09 11.14
N ALA A 787 -33.71 -26.18 10.34
CA ALA A 787 -34.24 -24.82 10.17
C ALA A 787 -35.58 -24.79 9.41
N ALA A 788 -35.73 -25.58 8.35
CA ALA A 788 -36.98 -25.73 7.61
C ALA A 788 -38.10 -26.34 8.48
N ALA A 789 -37.78 -27.32 9.35
CA ALA A 789 -38.72 -27.88 10.29
C ALA A 789 -39.22 -26.81 11.29
N GLU A 790 -38.38 -25.93 11.79
CA GLU A 790 -38.80 -24.80 12.63
C GLU A 790 -39.75 -23.83 11.90
N CYS A 791 -39.46 -23.55 10.62
CA CYS A 791 -40.36 -22.74 9.78
C CYS A 791 -41.72 -23.47 9.58
N ARG A 792 -41.70 -24.77 9.30
CA ARG A 792 -42.94 -25.57 9.16
C ARG A 792 -43.80 -25.57 10.45
N LEU A 793 -43.13 -25.65 11.62
CA LEU A 793 -43.84 -25.52 12.90
C LEU A 793 -44.50 -24.14 13.06
N ALA A 794 -43.77 -23.07 12.71
CA ALA A 794 -44.29 -21.72 12.79
C ALA A 794 -45.43 -21.44 11.81
N LEU A 795 -45.46 -22.11 10.66
CA LEU A 795 -46.51 -22.05 9.64
C LEU A 795 -47.70 -22.98 9.95
N GLY A 796 -47.66 -23.72 11.06
CA GLY A 796 -48.75 -24.63 11.43
C GLY A 796 -48.76 -25.98 10.73
N ASN A 797 -47.63 -26.42 10.15
CA ASN A 797 -47.45 -27.67 9.41
C ASN A 797 -46.61 -28.70 10.20
N PRO A 798 -47.14 -29.24 11.35
CA PRO A 798 -46.32 -30.09 12.23
C PRO A 798 -45.95 -31.46 11.64
N GLN A 799 -46.72 -31.99 10.71
CA GLN A 799 -46.42 -33.29 10.08
C GLN A 799 -45.17 -33.19 9.18
N GLU A 800 -45.06 -32.14 8.37
CA GLU A 800 -43.89 -31.91 7.53
C GLU A 800 -42.67 -31.59 8.39
N ALA A 801 -42.84 -30.80 9.46
CA ALA A 801 -41.77 -30.54 10.43
C ALA A 801 -41.26 -31.84 11.07
N LEU A 802 -42.15 -32.75 11.46
CA LEU A 802 -41.81 -34.03 12.05
C LEU A 802 -40.99 -34.89 11.05
N ALA A 803 -41.41 -34.92 9.76
CA ALA A 803 -40.70 -35.69 8.73
C ALA A 803 -39.26 -35.17 8.54
N LEU A 804 -39.08 -33.84 8.40
CA LEU A 804 -37.77 -33.20 8.25
C LEU A 804 -36.88 -33.44 9.49
N ALA A 805 -37.42 -33.26 10.70
CA ALA A 805 -36.68 -33.44 11.95
C ALA A 805 -36.31 -34.92 12.21
N THR A 806 -37.15 -35.87 11.80
CA THR A 806 -36.84 -37.30 11.90
C THR A 806 -35.69 -37.69 11.01
N GLU A 807 -35.68 -37.23 9.76
CA GLU A 807 -34.59 -37.50 8.82
C GLU A 807 -33.30 -36.81 9.27
N GLU A 808 -33.39 -35.58 9.76
CA GLU A 808 -32.23 -34.88 10.31
C GLU A 808 -31.59 -35.65 11.48
N LEU A 809 -32.40 -36.18 12.41
CA LEU A 809 -31.90 -36.97 13.52
C LEU A 809 -31.29 -38.30 13.05
N ARG A 810 -31.88 -38.95 12.04
CA ARG A 810 -31.30 -40.16 11.45
C ARG A 810 -29.89 -39.90 10.93
N LEU A 811 -29.70 -38.82 10.16
CA LEU A 811 -28.40 -38.42 9.62
C LEU A 811 -27.44 -37.92 10.71
N ALA A 812 -27.93 -37.14 11.67
CA ALA A 812 -27.14 -36.67 12.81
C ALA A 812 -26.60 -37.82 13.67
N ARG A 813 -27.37 -38.91 13.83
CA ARG A 813 -26.90 -40.11 14.53
C ARG A 813 -25.84 -40.91 13.78
N VAL A 814 -25.79 -40.82 12.46
CA VAL A 814 -24.68 -41.38 11.68
C VAL A 814 -23.39 -40.64 11.97
N TRP A 815 -23.37 -39.31 11.85
CA TRP A 815 -22.22 -38.49 12.17
C TRP A 815 -21.86 -38.50 13.66
N ASN A 816 -22.89 -38.43 14.51
CA ASN A 816 -22.85 -38.64 15.95
C ASN A 816 -21.93 -37.69 16.73
N THR A 817 -22.02 -36.37 16.47
CA THR A 817 -21.46 -35.34 17.37
C THR A 817 -22.56 -34.73 18.25
N PRO A 818 -22.19 -34.21 19.45
CA PRO A 818 -23.15 -33.52 20.32
C PRO A 818 -23.89 -32.38 19.63
N ARG A 819 -23.21 -31.55 18.85
CA ARG A 819 -23.79 -30.41 18.13
C ARG A 819 -24.89 -30.84 17.16
N THR A 820 -24.60 -31.80 16.28
CA THR A 820 -25.58 -32.28 15.29
C THR A 820 -26.74 -33.05 15.92
N THR A 821 -26.44 -33.97 16.85
CA THR A 821 -27.41 -34.79 17.51
C THR A 821 -28.31 -33.96 18.42
N GLY A 822 -27.74 -33.07 19.24
CA GLY A 822 -28.49 -32.22 20.17
C GLY A 822 -29.43 -31.26 19.44
N ARG A 823 -28.96 -30.63 18.35
CA ARG A 823 -29.80 -29.80 17.47
C ARG A 823 -30.97 -30.57 16.91
N ALA A 824 -30.71 -31.74 16.32
CA ALA A 824 -31.76 -32.57 15.73
C ALA A 824 -32.80 -33.07 16.78
N LEU A 825 -32.32 -33.49 17.95
CA LEU A 825 -33.20 -33.87 19.08
C LEU A 825 -34.06 -32.69 19.57
N ARG A 826 -33.49 -31.47 19.67
CA ARG A 826 -34.21 -30.26 20.03
C ARG A 826 -35.36 -29.99 19.07
N VAL A 827 -35.11 -30.04 17.78
CA VAL A 827 -36.12 -29.74 16.74
C VAL A 827 -37.16 -30.83 16.69
N LEU A 828 -36.77 -32.11 16.75
CA LEU A 828 -37.68 -33.24 16.79
C LEU A 828 -38.57 -33.21 18.05
N GLY A 829 -37.97 -32.86 19.21
CA GLY A 829 -38.70 -32.69 20.45
C GLY A 829 -39.78 -31.61 20.37
N ARG A 830 -39.52 -30.50 19.66
CA ARG A 830 -40.51 -29.44 19.39
C ARG A 830 -41.61 -29.90 18.41
N ALA A 831 -41.27 -30.71 17.44
CA ALA A 831 -42.23 -31.25 16.47
C ALA A 831 -43.09 -32.37 17.08
N THR A 832 -42.62 -33.02 18.14
CA THR A 832 -43.28 -34.14 18.80
C THR A 832 -44.12 -33.66 19.97
N ARG A 833 -45.37 -34.07 20.02
CA ARG A 833 -46.29 -33.66 21.14
C ARG A 833 -46.15 -34.60 22.33
N GLY A 834 -46.57 -34.07 23.51
CA GLY A 834 -46.74 -34.86 24.75
C GLY A 834 -45.39 -35.26 25.37
N ARG A 835 -45.44 -36.33 26.19
CA ARG A 835 -44.31 -36.82 27.00
C ARG A 835 -43.04 -37.11 26.15
N ARG A 836 -43.24 -37.71 24.95
CA ARG A 836 -42.12 -38.05 24.10
C ARG A 836 -41.35 -36.80 23.62
N GLY A 837 -42.04 -35.68 23.38
CA GLY A 837 -41.38 -34.41 23.04
C GLY A 837 -40.53 -33.86 24.19
N LEU A 838 -41.00 -34.01 25.46
CA LEU A 838 -40.20 -33.62 26.64
C LEU A 838 -38.97 -34.49 26.83
N GLU A 839 -39.08 -35.82 26.65
CA GLU A 839 -37.97 -36.75 26.75
C GLU A 839 -36.88 -36.41 25.72
N LEU A 840 -37.24 -36.10 24.46
CA LEU A 840 -36.32 -35.68 23.42
C LEU A 840 -35.67 -34.35 23.73
N GLY A 841 -36.40 -33.38 24.30
CA GLY A 841 -35.83 -32.11 24.74
C GLY A 841 -34.82 -32.27 25.89
N GLU A 842 -35.09 -33.15 26.85
CA GLU A 842 -34.19 -33.49 27.95
C GLU A 842 -32.91 -34.18 27.41
N GLU A 843 -33.06 -35.15 26.47
CA GLU A 843 -31.94 -35.81 25.78
C GLU A 843 -31.07 -34.80 25.02
N ALA A 844 -31.67 -33.80 24.31
CA ALA A 844 -30.94 -32.74 23.63
C ALA A 844 -30.06 -31.90 24.58
N VAL A 845 -30.61 -31.52 25.74
CA VAL A 845 -29.85 -30.78 26.76
C VAL A 845 -28.72 -31.64 27.33
N ALA A 846 -29.00 -32.91 27.63
CA ALA A 846 -28.01 -33.83 28.19
C ALA A 846 -26.82 -34.05 27.25
N VAL A 847 -27.08 -34.30 25.95
CA VAL A 847 -26.04 -34.52 24.95
C VAL A 847 -25.15 -33.30 24.74
N LEU A 848 -25.71 -32.06 24.88
CA LEU A 848 -24.97 -30.83 24.60
C LEU A 848 -24.19 -30.29 25.80
N ARG A 849 -24.52 -30.75 27.02
CA ARG A 849 -24.03 -30.13 28.27
C ARG A 849 -22.52 -30.08 28.42
N ASP A 850 -21.83 -31.13 27.99
CA ASP A 850 -20.38 -31.28 28.07
C ASP A 850 -19.68 -31.13 26.68
N SER A 851 -20.30 -30.37 25.79
CA SER A 851 -19.81 -30.17 24.43
C SER A 851 -19.37 -28.71 24.17
N PRO A 852 -18.53 -28.44 23.19
CA PRO A 852 -18.19 -27.07 22.79
C PRO A 852 -19.30 -26.32 22.06
N ALA A 853 -20.49 -26.95 21.88
CA ALA A 853 -21.62 -26.38 21.13
C ALA A 853 -22.53 -25.48 21.99
N GLU A 854 -21.96 -24.45 22.60
CA GLU A 854 -22.62 -23.57 23.57
C GLU A 854 -23.91 -22.91 23.02
N ALA A 855 -23.87 -22.43 21.76
CA ALA A 855 -25.07 -21.83 21.14
C ALA A 855 -26.25 -22.83 21.02
N GLU A 856 -25.95 -24.10 20.67
CA GLU A 856 -26.95 -25.15 20.57
C GLU A 856 -27.48 -25.57 21.96
N LEU A 857 -26.62 -25.60 22.96
CA LEU A 857 -27.05 -25.85 24.34
C LEU A 857 -28.01 -24.78 24.80
N VAL A 858 -27.69 -23.48 24.58
CA VAL A 858 -28.60 -22.38 24.91
C VAL A 858 -29.93 -22.55 24.20
N ALA A 859 -29.92 -22.77 22.89
CA ALA A 859 -31.15 -22.98 22.12
C ALA A 859 -31.98 -24.16 22.65
N SER A 860 -31.32 -25.26 23.09
CA SER A 860 -31.98 -26.44 23.64
C SER A 860 -32.55 -26.19 25.03
N LEU A 861 -31.83 -25.48 25.89
CA LEU A 861 -32.34 -25.04 27.19
C LEU A 861 -33.61 -24.18 27.07
N LEU A 862 -33.61 -23.23 26.11
CA LEU A 862 -34.77 -22.37 25.86
C LEU A 862 -35.96 -23.15 25.30
N ALA A 863 -35.72 -24.06 24.36
CA ALA A 863 -36.76 -24.88 23.77
C ALA A 863 -37.42 -25.81 24.83
N HIS A 864 -36.59 -26.56 25.56
CA HIS A 864 -37.04 -27.49 26.57
C HIS A 864 -37.68 -26.77 27.77
N GLY A 865 -37.15 -25.64 28.22
CA GLY A 865 -37.73 -24.80 29.26
C GLY A 865 -39.12 -24.29 28.89
N ARG A 866 -39.36 -23.91 27.62
CA ARG A 866 -40.73 -23.59 27.14
C ARG A 866 -41.65 -24.80 27.11
N GLN A 867 -41.18 -25.96 26.70
CA GLN A 867 -41.96 -27.21 26.68
C GLN A 867 -42.38 -27.64 28.10
N LEU A 868 -41.45 -27.62 29.07
CA LEU A 868 -41.73 -27.92 30.48
C LEU A 868 -42.76 -26.95 31.06
N THR A 869 -42.61 -25.64 30.74
CA THR A 869 -43.59 -24.63 31.20
C THR A 869 -44.98 -24.89 30.64
N ALA A 870 -45.07 -25.25 29.35
CA ALA A 870 -46.33 -25.59 28.70
C ALA A 870 -46.93 -26.89 29.25
N ALA A 871 -46.12 -27.84 29.70
CA ALA A 871 -46.54 -29.09 30.34
C ALA A 871 -46.92 -28.93 31.83
N GLY A 872 -46.82 -27.72 32.39
CA GLY A 872 -47.14 -27.44 33.78
C GLY A 872 -45.93 -27.51 34.73
N GLU A 873 -44.78 -27.98 34.31
CA GLU A 873 -43.57 -28.12 35.13
C GLU A 873 -42.79 -26.76 35.20
N ARG A 874 -43.53 -25.72 35.66
CA ARG A 874 -43.04 -24.33 35.64
C ARG A 874 -41.72 -24.09 36.41
N GLY A 875 -41.47 -24.86 37.48
CA GLY A 875 -40.22 -24.77 38.25
C GLY A 875 -39.02 -25.12 37.41
N ARG A 876 -38.98 -26.38 36.91
CA ARG A 876 -37.90 -26.88 36.06
C ARG A 876 -37.77 -26.06 34.78
N GLY A 877 -38.92 -25.65 34.17
CA GLY A 877 -38.91 -24.81 32.99
C GLY A 877 -38.20 -23.46 33.22
N ARG A 878 -38.47 -22.78 34.35
CA ARG A 878 -37.82 -21.53 34.72
C ARG A 878 -36.33 -21.70 34.99
N ASP A 879 -35.90 -22.83 35.55
CA ASP A 879 -34.46 -23.07 35.80
C ASP A 879 -33.69 -23.23 34.50
N HIS A 880 -34.20 -24.01 33.54
CA HIS A 880 -33.60 -24.10 32.19
C HIS A 880 -33.55 -22.73 31.46
N LEU A 881 -34.64 -21.95 31.57
CA LEU A 881 -34.71 -20.64 30.94
C LEU A 881 -33.71 -19.63 31.57
N ARG A 882 -33.47 -19.68 32.90
CA ARG A 882 -32.45 -18.86 33.56
C ARG A 882 -31.05 -19.27 33.16
N GLU A 883 -30.76 -20.58 33.21
CA GLU A 883 -29.47 -21.10 32.75
C GLU A 883 -29.21 -20.68 31.29
N GLY A 884 -30.21 -20.82 30.41
CA GLY A 884 -30.13 -20.39 29.01
C GLY A 884 -29.89 -18.88 28.87
N ALA A 885 -30.52 -18.04 29.69
CA ALA A 885 -30.30 -16.59 29.67
C ALA A 885 -28.88 -16.21 30.09
N GLU A 886 -28.37 -16.82 31.17
CA GLU A 886 -27.01 -16.59 31.68
C GLU A 886 -25.94 -17.00 30.66
N ARG A 887 -26.15 -18.14 29.99
CA ARG A 887 -25.26 -18.63 28.93
C ARG A 887 -25.31 -17.76 27.67
N ALA A 888 -26.53 -17.33 27.26
CA ALA A 888 -26.74 -16.43 26.13
C ALA A 888 -26.01 -15.08 26.32
N GLU A 889 -26.03 -14.54 27.54
CA GLU A 889 -25.33 -13.30 27.88
C GLU A 889 -23.83 -13.47 27.80
N ARG A 890 -23.27 -14.56 28.34
CA ARG A 890 -21.83 -14.86 28.21
C ARG A 890 -21.38 -15.08 26.76
N LEU A 891 -22.24 -15.70 25.95
CA LEU A 891 -22.03 -15.91 24.53
C LEU A 891 -22.10 -14.60 23.72
N GLY A 892 -22.67 -13.54 24.28
CA GLY A 892 -22.92 -12.28 23.59
C GLY A 892 -24.07 -12.35 22.57
N SER A 893 -24.94 -13.38 22.63
CA SER A 893 -26.11 -13.48 21.74
C SER A 893 -27.28 -12.70 22.29
N VAL A 894 -27.48 -11.49 21.79
CA VAL A 894 -28.63 -10.62 22.12
C VAL A 894 -29.94 -11.27 21.72
N ARG A 895 -29.97 -11.97 20.58
CA ARG A 895 -31.14 -12.68 20.08
C ARG A 895 -31.61 -13.80 21.06
N LEU A 896 -30.71 -14.69 21.43
CA LEU A 896 -31.03 -15.79 22.35
C LEU A 896 -31.36 -15.27 23.74
N LEU A 897 -30.71 -14.24 24.23
CA LEU A 897 -31.00 -13.57 25.50
C LEU A 897 -32.42 -13.00 25.50
N ALA A 898 -32.80 -12.26 24.45
CA ALA A 898 -34.18 -11.73 24.32
C ALA A 898 -35.23 -12.84 24.31
N HIS A 899 -34.95 -13.95 23.61
CA HIS A 899 -35.84 -15.12 23.61
C HIS A 899 -35.97 -15.76 25.01
N ALA A 900 -34.87 -15.85 25.77
CA ALA A 900 -34.85 -16.36 27.12
C ALA A 900 -35.70 -15.50 28.07
N GLU A 901 -35.47 -14.20 28.00
CA GLU A 901 -36.23 -13.23 28.86
C GLU A 901 -37.71 -13.22 28.53
N GLN A 902 -38.08 -13.29 27.26
CA GLN A 902 -39.48 -13.38 26.86
C GLN A 902 -40.12 -14.67 27.40
N ALA A 903 -39.44 -15.81 27.26
CA ALA A 903 -39.89 -17.08 27.75
C ALA A 903 -40.03 -17.11 29.28
N LEU A 904 -39.09 -16.49 30.02
CA LEU A 904 -39.14 -16.32 31.45
C LEU A 904 -40.36 -15.47 31.91
N ARG A 905 -40.63 -14.36 31.22
CA ARG A 905 -41.82 -13.55 31.46
C ARG A 905 -43.11 -14.37 31.29
N THR A 906 -43.20 -15.15 30.22
CA THR A 906 -44.35 -16.03 29.94
C THR A 906 -44.50 -17.12 31.01
N ALA A 907 -43.41 -17.64 31.55
CA ALA A 907 -43.37 -18.64 32.62
C ALA A 907 -43.67 -18.05 34.02
N GLY A 908 -43.94 -16.74 34.11
CA GLY A 908 -44.16 -16.03 35.40
C GLY A 908 -42.88 -15.89 36.24
N GLY A 909 -41.74 -16.00 35.62
CA GLY A 909 -40.43 -15.83 36.22
C GLY A 909 -39.81 -14.44 35.91
N ARG A 910 -38.93 -13.99 36.78
CA ARG A 910 -38.04 -12.86 36.51
C ARG A 910 -36.59 -13.36 36.60
N ARG A 911 -35.71 -12.77 35.86
CA ARG A 911 -34.26 -12.98 35.98
C ARG A 911 -33.84 -12.40 37.34
N THR A 912 -33.30 -13.21 38.22
CA THR A 912 -32.51 -12.73 39.36
C THR A 912 -31.15 -12.30 38.76
N THR A 913 -31.05 -11.03 38.41
CA THR A 913 -29.75 -10.48 38.01
C THR A 913 -28.82 -10.68 39.21
N PRO A 914 -27.67 -11.38 39.06
CA PRO A 914 -26.67 -11.32 40.10
C PRO A 914 -26.33 -9.84 40.29
N ALA A 915 -26.21 -9.39 41.53
CA ALA A 915 -25.86 -8.03 41.83
C ALA A 915 -24.44 -7.76 41.34
N HIS A 916 -24.30 -7.36 40.11
CA HIS A 916 -23.07 -6.78 39.65
C HIS A 916 -22.90 -5.45 40.37
N THR A 917 -21.94 -5.39 41.27
CA THR A 917 -21.46 -4.15 41.87
C THR A 917 -20.52 -3.48 40.83
N GLY A 918 -20.78 -2.19 40.52
CA GLY A 918 -19.95 -1.37 39.60
C GLY A 918 -20.81 -0.62 38.57
N SER A 919 -20.14 0.27 37.82
CA SER A 919 -20.79 1.14 36.81
C SER A 919 -21.53 0.39 35.71
N GLY A 920 -21.08 -0.83 35.38
CA GLY A 920 -21.74 -1.72 34.42
C GLY A 920 -23.07 -2.31 34.88
N ALA A 921 -23.39 -2.26 36.18
CA ALA A 921 -24.63 -2.78 36.78
C ALA A 921 -25.83 -1.82 36.67
N LEU A 922 -25.60 -0.59 36.20
CA LEU A 922 -26.66 0.42 36.05
C LEU A 922 -27.47 0.19 34.78
N THR A 923 -28.79 0.23 34.93
CA THR A 923 -29.69 0.36 33.76
C THR A 923 -29.50 1.72 33.08
N GLY A 924 -29.92 1.85 31.81
CA GLY A 924 -29.81 3.13 31.09
C GLY A 924 -30.46 4.31 31.83
N SER A 925 -31.62 4.08 32.45
CA SER A 925 -32.31 5.10 33.27
C SER A 925 -31.57 5.40 34.57
N GLU A 926 -31.05 4.40 35.26
CA GLU A 926 -30.26 4.58 36.49
C GLU A 926 -28.95 5.32 36.16
N ARG A 927 -28.27 4.95 35.04
CA ARG A 927 -27.04 5.65 34.56
C ARG A 927 -27.33 7.10 34.25
N ARG A 928 -28.34 7.40 33.47
CA ARG A 928 -28.71 8.78 33.11
C ARG A 928 -29.01 9.66 34.32
N ILE A 929 -29.79 9.12 35.29
CA ILE A 929 -30.10 9.82 36.54
C ILE A 929 -28.84 9.98 37.41
N ALA A 930 -27.94 8.99 37.43
CA ALA A 930 -26.71 9.04 38.18
C ALA A 930 -25.72 10.06 37.60
N GLU A 931 -25.63 10.17 36.30
CA GLU A 931 -24.82 11.19 35.61
C GLU A 931 -25.30 12.61 35.96
N LEU A 932 -26.59 12.87 35.83
CA LEU A 932 -27.15 14.17 36.17
C LEU A 932 -27.00 14.50 37.68
N ALA A 933 -27.08 13.47 38.54
CA ALA A 933 -26.82 13.61 39.96
C ALA A 933 -25.33 13.88 40.28
N ALA A 934 -24.40 13.30 39.50
CA ALA A 934 -22.95 13.55 39.61
C ALA A 934 -22.57 14.94 39.10
N GLU A 935 -23.35 15.50 38.18
CA GLU A 935 -23.24 16.90 37.71
C GLU A 935 -23.71 17.92 38.74
N GLY A 936 -24.30 17.47 39.87
CA GLY A 936 -24.75 18.33 40.95
C GLY A 936 -26.24 18.74 40.89
N ARG A 937 -27.01 18.27 39.91
CA ARG A 937 -28.45 18.54 39.76
C ARG A 937 -29.27 18.01 40.94
N THR A 938 -30.22 18.75 41.49
CA THR A 938 -31.12 18.29 42.54
C THR A 938 -32.12 17.25 42.01
N ASN A 939 -32.73 16.45 42.88
CA ASN A 939 -33.70 15.44 42.47
C ASN A 939 -34.94 16.07 41.80
N THR A 940 -35.28 17.31 42.13
CA THR A 940 -36.37 18.04 41.50
C THR A 940 -35.98 18.47 40.07
N GLU A 941 -34.82 19.04 39.89
CA GLU A 941 -34.32 19.39 38.54
C GLU A 941 -34.16 18.21 37.61
N ILE A 942 -33.72 17.03 38.15
CA ILE A 942 -33.61 15.79 37.36
C ILE A 942 -35.01 15.29 36.99
N ALA A 943 -36.00 15.38 37.94
CA ALA A 943 -37.37 14.99 37.70
C ALA A 943 -38.00 15.85 36.58
N ASP A 944 -37.80 17.16 36.62
CA ASP A 944 -38.32 18.10 35.64
C ASP A 944 -37.64 17.90 34.27
N LEU A 945 -36.32 17.69 34.25
CA LEU A 945 -35.56 17.46 33.01
C LEU A 945 -35.94 16.16 32.31
N LEU A 946 -36.22 15.12 33.06
CA LEU A 946 -36.58 13.79 32.52
C LEU A 946 -38.09 13.53 32.42
N HIS A 947 -38.93 14.51 32.81
CA HIS A 947 -40.39 14.39 32.85
C HIS A 947 -40.91 13.19 33.65
N VAL A 948 -40.28 12.93 34.81
CA VAL A 948 -40.64 11.86 35.73
C VAL A 948 -40.97 12.40 37.12
N ALA A 949 -41.68 11.60 37.94
CA ALA A 949 -41.95 12.00 39.32
C ALA A 949 -40.66 12.03 40.15
N ARG A 950 -40.50 12.99 41.04
CA ARG A 950 -39.34 13.10 41.98
C ARG A 950 -39.11 11.80 42.74
N ARG A 951 -40.15 11.08 43.15
CA ARG A 951 -40.09 9.79 43.85
C ARG A 951 -39.44 8.71 42.95
N THR A 952 -39.63 8.77 41.65
CA THR A 952 -38.98 7.88 40.67
C THR A 952 -37.47 8.11 40.63
N VAL A 953 -37.02 9.39 40.62
CA VAL A 953 -35.61 9.74 40.70
C VAL A 953 -34.96 9.22 41.98
N GLU A 954 -35.62 9.40 43.12
CA GLU A 954 -35.17 8.91 44.45
C GLU A 954 -35.04 7.38 44.48
N THR A 955 -35.98 6.66 43.86
CA THR A 955 -35.96 5.21 43.77
C THR A 955 -34.78 4.73 42.91
N HIS A 956 -34.56 5.37 41.76
CA HIS A 956 -33.43 5.05 40.87
C HIS A 956 -32.07 5.35 41.52
N LEU A 957 -31.92 6.49 42.22
CA LEU A 957 -30.70 6.83 42.96
C LEU A 957 -30.40 5.85 44.09
N THR A 958 -31.43 5.42 44.84
CA THR A 958 -31.29 4.39 45.87
C THR A 958 -30.81 3.06 45.30
N SER A 959 -31.36 2.65 44.15
CA SER A 959 -30.95 1.45 43.45
C SER A 959 -29.52 1.60 42.92
N THR A 960 -29.17 2.77 42.34
CA THR A 960 -27.83 3.13 41.85
C THR A 960 -26.79 3.05 42.96
N TYR A 961 -27.05 3.66 44.13
CA TYR A 961 -26.09 3.63 45.26
C TYR A 961 -25.80 2.20 45.70
N ARG A 962 -26.85 1.38 45.80
CA ARG A 962 -26.70 -0.06 46.12
C ARG A 962 -25.84 -0.80 45.06
N LYS A 963 -26.08 -0.54 43.81
CA LYS A 963 -25.36 -1.20 42.71
C LYS A 963 -23.90 -0.74 42.59
N LEU A 964 -23.63 0.54 42.86
CA LEU A 964 -22.29 1.11 42.85
C LEU A 964 -21.50 0.88 44.15
N GLY A 965 -22.15 0.36 45.19
CA GLY A 965 -21.54 0.16 46.51
C GLY A 965 -21.21 1.46 47.25
N ILE A 966 -21.89 2.56 46.91
CA ILE A 966 -21.68 3.89 47.51
C ILE A 966 -22.79 4.22 48.49
N ARG A 967 -22.47 5.09 49.44
CA ARG A 967 -23.45 5.48 50.50
C ARG A 967 -23.96 6.92 50.36
N ARG A 968 -23.26 7.76 49.62
CA ARG A 968 -23.56 9.20 49.52
C ARG A 968 -23.49 9.68 48.07
N ARG A 969 -24.34 10.66 47.75
CA ARG A 969 -24.41 11.30 46.44
C ARG A 969 -23.08 11.83 45.96
N GLY A 970 -22.25 12.40 46.83
CA GLY A 970 -20.93 12.97 46.47
C GLY A 970 -19.94 11.94 45.94
N GLU A 971 -20.14 10.67 46.17
CA GLU A 971 -19.30 9.57 45.74
C GLU A 971 -19.54 9.19 44.24
N LEU A 972 -20.68 9.62 43.68
CA LEU A 972 -21.06 9.32 42.28
C LEU A 972 -20.02 9.80 41.28
N ARG A 973 -19.50 11.02 41.50
CA ARG A 973 -18.55 11.63 40.59
C ARG A 973 -17.21 10.85 40.50
N GLY A 974 -16.76 10.29 41.61
CA GLY A 974 -15.54 9.47 41.67
C GLY A 974 -15.67 8.13 41.00
N VAL A 975 -16.86 7.51 41.07
CA VAL A 975 -17.14 6.16 40.53
C VAL A 975 -17.55 6.20 39.07
N LEU A 976 -18.21 7.27 38.62
CA LEU A 976 -18.64 7.45 37.23
C LEU A 976 -17.60 8.18 36.38
N GLY A 977 -16.70 9.02 36.96
CA GLY A 977 -15.67 9.78 36.27
C GLY A 977 -14.37 9.05 36.02
N GLY A 978 -14.25 7.75 36.34
CA GLY A 978 -13.09 6.91 36.11
C GLY A 978 -13.07 6.14 34.76
N LEU A 979 -13.95 6.51 33.82
CA LEU A 979 -13.89 5.98 32.46
C LEU A 979 -13.11 6.95 31.55
N PRO A 980 -12.10 6.50 30.81
CA PRO A 980 -11.50 7.32 29.76
C PRO A 980 -12.61 7.65 28.75
N GLY A 981 -12.76 8.93 28.48
CA GLY A 981 -13.63 9.42 27.42
C GLY A 981 -13.16 8.93 26.05
N ASP A 982 -14.12 8.84 25.15
CA ASP A 982 -14.15 8.46 23.73
C ASP A 982 -12.85 8.35 22.97
#